data_551672e545da9fcad9969e9731195e0b
#
_entry.id   551672e545da9fcad9969e9731195e0b
#
_cell.length_a   1.000
_cell.length_b   1.000
_cell.length_c   1.000
_cell.angle_alpha   90.00
_cell.angle_beta   90.00
_cell.angle_gamma   90.00
#
_symmetry.space_group_name_H-M   'P 1'
#
loop_
_entity.id
_entity.type
_entity.pdbx_description
1 polymer ?
#
loop_
_entity_poly.entity_id
_entity_poly.type
_entity_poly.pdbx_seq_one_letter_code
_entity_poly.pdbx_strand_id
1 'polypeptide(L)'
;MDGLVLALAAGVLAIVFAGYLAKRVLSADEGTDRMQEIGAAIQEGANAFLKREYTVLAGFVVIVFGVLLTLGYLQDEQSPETAIAYLVGAIASAITGFVGMRIAVKSNMRTAAAAQHGLNKALRVAFSSGGVMGTTVVGIGILGTAILWMIFEDPNIVAGFSFGASSIALFARVGGGIYTKAADVGGDLAGKVEAGIPEDDPRNAAVIADNVGDNVGDVAGMGADLFESYVGSIIAALALAATASAFITSDSPVDNLYILPFLIASVGIVASILGTFIVRTGETANIGSLLWSLRRGIFAASLLALLGSFGAIYWLLEIESSLGVEKVWQLWGAVAVGLVAGVIIGVSTEYYTSYEYKPTKGIAARSVTGPATIIITGFATGMLSTVIPLIVIAVAVLGAYELAGVYGIAIAAVGMLSTLGITLATDAYGPVADNAGAIAEQAHLDPEVRERTDALDSLGNTTAATGKGFAIGSAVLTSLALMAAYAEVVGLDAIDLLKVSTLVGLLIGALMPFVFSALTMEAVGRAAQDMVEEVRRQFNEIPGLREGKEGVRAEYAKCVDISTKGALREMIIPGLLAVIVPIVVGLIPFLGAEAVGGLLIGSIAAGSLLAITMANAGGAWDNAKKFIEAGAHGGKGTDEHAAAVVGDTVGDPFKDTSGPSLNILIKLMAIVAVVFGSTFVS
;
A
#
# COMPACT_ATOMS: atom_id res chain seq x y z
N MET A 1 15.27 -15.55 24.02
CA MET A 1 15.08 -14.15 24.50
C MET A 1 15.94 -13.14 23.76
N ASP A 2 17.21 -13.44 23.48
CA ASP A 2 18.12 -12.48 22.85
C ASP A 2 17.66 -12.00 21.47
N GLY A 3 17.05 -12.88 20.67
CA GLY A 3 16.51 -12.49 19.35
C GLY A 3 15.34 -11.49 19.40
N LEU A 4 14.47 -11.57 20.42
CA LEU A 4 13.39 -10.59 20.62
C LEU A 4 13.94 -9.24 21.11
N VAL A 5 15.00 -9.25 21.92
CA VAL A 5 15.70 -8.02 22.33
C VAL A 5 16.31 -7.32 21.10
N LEU A 6 16.87 -8.09 20.15
CA LEU A 6 17.37 -7.55 18.88
C LEU A 6 16.22 -6.96 18.05
N ALA A 7 15.05 -7.59 18.04
CA ALA A 7 13.87 -7.06 17.34
C ALA A 7 13.40 -5.73 17.94
N LEU A 8 13.34 -5.63 19.27
CA LEU A 8 13.02 -4.37 19.95
C LEU A 8 14.05 -3.28 19.65
N ALA A 9 15.34 -3.64 19.68
CA ALA A 9 16.42 -2.70 19.37
C ALA A 9 16.35 -2.20 17.91
N ALA A 10 16.06 -3.09 16.95
CA ALA A 10 15.87 -2.73 15.55
C ALA A 10 14.64 -1.83 15.35
N GLY A 11 13.54 -2.11 16.03
CA GLY A 11 12.34 -1.28 16.00
C GLY A 11 12.58 0.12 16.56
N VAL A 12 13.27 0.23 17.71
CA VAL A 12 13.68 1.52 18.29
C VAL A 12 14.62 2.26 17.33
N LEU A 13 15.59 1.57 16.72
CA LEU A 13 16.49 2.16 15.73
C LEU A 13 15.72 2.73 14.54
N ALA A 14 14.70 2.02 14.04
CA ALA A 14 13.86 2.51 12.94
C ALA A 14 13.10 3.79 13.32
N ILE A 15 12.53 3.85 14.53
CA ILE A 15 11.81 5.04 15.01
C ILE A 15 12.77 6.23 15.23
N VAL A 16 13.96 5.98 15.79
CA VAL A 16 14.99 7.03 15.94
C VAL A 16 15.43 7.56 14.57
N PHE A 17 15.60 6.67 13.59
CA PHE A 17 15.94 7.06 12.24
C PHE A 17 14.80 7.83 11.54
N ALA A 18 13.54 7.41 11.74
CA ALA A 18 12.37 8.19 11.30
C ALA A 18 12.39 9.62 11.88
N GLY A 19 12.67 9.75 13.17
CA GLY A 19 12.82 11.05 13.83
C GLY A 19 13.97 11.90 13.25
N TYR A 20 15.08 11.26 12.90
CA TYR A 20 16.20 11.94 12.23
C TYR A 20 15.79 12.47 10.84
N LEU A 21 15.12 11.64 10.03
CA LEU A 21 14.64 12.04 8.70
C LEU A 21 13.57 13.14 8.81
N ALA A 22 12.62 13.01 9.74
CA ALA A 22 11.59 14.02 9.98
C ALA A 22 12.23 15.38 10.36
N LYS A 23 13.23 15.39 11.25
CA LYS A 23 13.97 16.61 11.59
C LYS A 23 14.64 17.22 10.37
N ARG A 24 15.24 16.40 9.51
CA ARG A 24 15.90 16.85 8.27
C ARG A 24 14.90 17.50 7.31
N VAL A 25 13.72 16.89 7.12
CA VAL A 25 12.64 17.46 6.31
C VAL A 25 12.16 18.78 6.87
N LEU A 26 11.84 18.81 8.16
CA LEU A 26 11.31 20.01 8.84
C LEU A 26 12.30 21.17 8.95
N SER A 27 13.61 20.90 8.78
CA SER A 27 14.65 21.93 8.73
C SER A 27 14.89 22.50 7.33
N ALA A 28 14.25 21.94 6.28
CA ALA A 28 14.33 22.47 4.92
C ALA A 28 13.50 23.75 4.79
N ASP A 29 13.87 24.59 3.82
CA ASP A 29 13.21 25.86 3.52
C ASP A 29 11.74 25.65 3.13
N GLU A 30 10.85 26.48 3.63
CA GLU A 30 9.40 26.46 3.33
C GLU A 30 9.04 27.21 2.05
N GLY A 31 9.99 27.94 1.47
CA GLY A 31 9.80 28.72 0.26
C GLY A 31 9.11 30.06 0.48
N THR A 32 8.50 30.60 -0.57
CA THR A 32 7.84 31.90 -0.58
C THR A 32 6.57 31.92 0.26
N ASP A 33 6.09 33.13 0.64
CA ASP A 33 4.83 33.30 1.36
C ASP A 33 3.65 32.64 0.64
N ARG A 34 3.64 32.67 -0.71
CA ARG A 34 2.60 32.03 -1.50
C ARG A 34 2.64 30.51 -1.39
N MET A 35 3.82 29.90 -1.42
CA MET A 35 4.00 28.46 -1.23
C MET A 35 3.55 28.02 0.16
N GLN A 36 3.85 28.83 1.18
CA GLN A 36 3.42 28.59 2.56
C GLN A 36 1.90 28.69 2.72
N GLU A 37 1.26 29.65 2.05
CA GLU A 37 -0.21 29.79 2.04
C GLU A 37 -0.88 28.53 1.44
N ILE A 38 -0.39 28.05 0.30
CA ILE A 38 -0.90 26.83 -0.35
C ILE A 38 -0.65 25.60 0.53
N GLY A 39 0.58 25.44 1.05
CA GLY A 39 0.94 24.36 1.95
C GLY A 39 0.11 24.34 3.24
N ALA A 40 -0.25 25.51 3.77
CA ALA A 40 -1.14 25.63 4.93
C ALA A 40 -2.57 25.18 4.61
N ALA A 41 -3.10 25.52 3.42
CA ALA A 41 -4.42 25.08 2.97
C ALA A 41 -4.48 23.55 2.82
N ILE A 42 -3.46 22.93 2.21
CA ILE A 42 -3.34 21.48 2.11
C ILE A 42 -3.26 20.84 3.51
N GLN A 43 -2.48 21.41 4.42
CA GLN A 43 -2.35 20.91 5.79
C GLN A 43 -3.67 21.01 6.57
N GLU A 44 -4.42 22.08 6.41
CA GLU A 44 -5.73 22.26 7.03
C GLU A 44 -6.73 21.22 6.53
N GLY A 45 -6.82 21.03 5.21
CA GLY A 45 -7.67 20.01 4.59
C GLY A 45 -7.33 18.60 5.06
N ALA A 46 -6.06 18.25 5.04
CA ALA A 46 -5.56 16.96 5.48
C ALA A 46 -5.88 16.67 6.96
N ASN A 47 -5.69 17.64 7.84
CA ASN A 47 -6.05 17.51 9.25
C ASN A 47 -7.57 17.38 9.47
N ALA A 48 -8.37 18.10 8.68
CA ALA A 48 -9.83 18.02 8.75
C ALA A 48 -10.33 16.64 8.32
N PHE A 49 -9.78 16.09 7.23
CA PHE A 49 -10.09 14.73 6.78
C PHE A 49 -9.73 13.69 7.84
N LEU A 50 -8.48 13.65 8.30
CA LEU A 50 -8.03 12.69 9.31
C LEU A 50 -8.87 12.70 10.58
N LYS A 51 -9.20 13.88 11.07
CA LYS A 51 -10.03 14.00 12.27
C LYS A 51 -11.39 13.33 12.09
N ARG A 52 -12.02 13.50 10.91
CA ARG A 52 -13.31 12.88 10.62
C ARG A 52 -13.19 11.39 10.38
N GLU A 53 -12.22 10.97 9.59
CA GLU A 53 -11.93 9.58 9.30
C GLU A 53 -11.68 8.79 10.60
N TYR A 54 -10.75 9.25 11.44
CA TYR A 54 -10.43 8.56 12.69
C TYR A 54 -11.58 8.56 13.70
N THR A 55 -12.50 9.52 13.63
CA THR A 55 -13.72 9.50 14.44
C THR A 55 -14.65 8.36 14.01
N VAL A 56 -14.82 8.15 12.70
CA VAL A 56 -15.62 7.04 12.16
C VAL A 56 -14.95 5.69 12.46
N LEU A 57 -13.65 5.61 12.22
CA LEU A 57 -12.85 4.41 12.49
C LEU A 57 -12.84 4.02 13.97
N ALA A 58 -12.75 4.99 14.88
CA ALA A 58 -12.84 4.72 16.32
C ALA A 58 -14.18 4.07 16.69
N GLY A 59 -15.28 4.51 16.08
CA GLY A 59 -16.59 3.86 16.26
C GLY A 59 -16.59 2.40 15.81
N PHE A 60 -16.03 2.12 14.63
CA PHE A 60 -15.89 0.75 14.12
C PHE A 60 -14.99 -0.11 15.02
N VAL A 61 -13.82 0.42 15.40
CA VAL A 61 -12.86 -0.28 16.29
C VAL A 61 -13.50 -0.63 17.64
N VAL A 62 -14.27 0.29 18.23
CA VAL A 62 -14.97 0.03 19.50
C VAL A 62 -16.01 -1.08 19.36
N ILE A 63 -16.76 -1.11 18.26
CA ILE A 63 -17.75 -2.17 17.99
C ILE A 63 -17.05 -3.53 17.87
N VAL A 64 -16.01 -3.65 17.03
CA VAL A 64 -15.29 -4.91 16.82
C VAL A 64 -14.58 -5.34 18.11
N PHE A 65 -13.96 -4.41 18.84
CA PHE A 65 -13.37 -4.67 20.15
C PHE A 65 -14.41 -5.27 21.12
N GLY A 66 -15.62 -4.68 21.19
CA GLY A 66 -16.71 -5.18 22.01
C GLY A 66 -17.17 -6.58 21.61
N VAL A 67 -17.25 -6.86 20.31
CA VAL A 67 -17.58 -8.20 19.78
C VAL A 67 -16.52 -9.21 20.19
N LEU A 68 -15.23 -8.93 19.93
CA LEU A 68 -14.13 -9.83 20.28
C LEU A 68 -14.05 -10.07 21.79
N LEU A 69 -14.22 -9.04 22.60
CA LEU A 69 -14.22 -9.14 24.06
C LEU A 69 -15.39 -10.02 24.54
N THR A 70 -16.57 -9.84 23.97
CA THR A 70 -17.76 -10.62 24.32
C THR A 70 -17.57 -12.09 23.95
N LEU A 71 -17.07 -12.39 22.75
CA LEU A 71 -16.78 -13.75 22.32
C LEU A 71 -15.73 -14.41 23.22
N GLY A 72 -14.66 -13.68 23.58
CA GLY A 72 -13.62 -14.18 24.48
C GLY A 72 -14.09 -14.53 25.89
N TYR A 73 -15.23 -13.95 26.35
CA TYR A 73 -15.85 -14.34 27.61
C TYR A 73 -16.95 -15.41 27.49
N LEU A 74 -17.52 -15.60 26.31
CA LEU A 74 -18.61 -16.54 26.06
C LEU A 74 -18.14 -17.89 25.53
N GLN A 75 -16.97 -17.94 24.91
CA GLN A 75 -16.42 -19.13 24.25
C GLN A 75 -15.08 -19.48 24.90
N ASP A 76 -14.93 -20.70 25.43
CA ASP A 76 -13.70 -21.16 26.08
C ASP A 76 -12.51 -21.25 25.11
N GLU A 77 -12.77 -21.32 23.81
CA GLU A 77 -11.75 -21.44 22.75
C GLU A 77 -11.22 -20.08 22.26
N GLN A 78 -11.84 -18.97 22.67
CA GLN A 78 -11.38 -17.62 22.34
C GLN A 78 -10.90 -16.87 23.58
N SER A 79 -9.77 -16.17 23.43
CA SER A 79 -9.20 -15.38 24.52
C SER A 79 -9.67 -13.92 24.47
N PRO A 80 -10.12 -13.31 25.57
CA PRO A 80 -10.46 -11.88 25.61
C PRO A 80 -9.24 -10.97 25.33
N GLU A 81 -8.02 -11.48 25.52
CA GLU A 81 -6.76 -10.78 25.20
C GLU A 81 -6.61 -10.49 23.69
N THR A 82 -7.27 -11.28 22.83
CA THR A 82 -7.33 -11.03 21.39
C THR A 82 -7.97 -9.67 21.09
N ALA A 83 -8.99 -9.25 21.87
CA ALA A 83 -9.57 -7.92 21.75
C ALA A 83 -8.55 -6.81 22.10
N ILE A 84 -7.71 -7.03 23.11
CA ILE A 84 -6.65 -6.07 23.47
C ILE A 84 -5.62 -5.97 22.34
N ALA A 85 -5.16 -7.11 21.81
CA ALA A 85 -4.24 -7.14 20.69
C ALA A 85 -4.83 -6.43 19.45
N TYR A 86 -6.12 -6.63 19.16
CA TYR A 86 -6.86 -5.92 18.09
C TYR A 86 -6.82 -4.40 18.28
N LEU A 87 -7.13 -3.92 19.49
CA LEU A 87 -7.13 -2.48 19.78
C LEU A 87 -5.73 -1.88 19.61
N VAL A 88 -4.69 -2.56 20.11
CA VAL A 88 -3.29 -2.12 19.97
C VAL A 88 -2.89 -2.08 18.48
N GLY A 89 -3.30 -3.07 17.69
CA GLY A 89 -3.04 -3.11 16.24
C GLY A 89 -3.71 -1.96 15.48
N ALA A 90 -4.97 -1.68 15.79
CA ALA A 90 -5.69 -0.56 15.20
C ALA A 90 -5.03 0.78 15.54
N ILE A 91 -4.65 1.01 16.80
CA ILE A 91 -3.96 2.22 17.22
C ILE A 91 -2.59 2.35 16.54
N ALA A 92 -1.81 1.26 16.47
CA ALA A 92 -0.49 1.26 15.85
C ALA A 92 -0.56 1.62 14.35
N SER A 93 -1.51 1.04 13.62
CA SER A 93 -1.76 1.35 12.20
C SER A 93 -2.18 2.81 12.01
N ALA A 94 -3.11 3.31 12.82
CA ALA A 94 -3.56 4.69 12.78
C ALA A 94 -2.41 5.70 13.06
N ILE A 95 -1.56 5.43 14.06
CA ILE A 95 -0.38 6.27 14.37
C ILE A 95 0.57 6.29 13.18
N THR A 96 0.81 5.15 12.54
CA THR A 96 1.73 5.02 11.40
C THR A 96 1.27 5.89 10.24
N GLY A 97 -0.02 5.79 9.85
CA GLY A 97 -0.62 6.63 8.80
C GLY A 97 -0.58 8.12 9.16
N PHE A 98 -0.91 8.46 10.41
CA PHE A 98 -0.87 9.84 10.89
C PHE A 98 0.53 10.47 10.82
N VAL A 99 1.56 9.77 11.29
CA VAL A 99 2.95 10.27 11.28
C VAL A 99 3.44 10.46 9.85
N GLY A 100 3.24 9.46 8.99
CA GLY A 100 3.67 9.52 7.59
C GLY A 100 3.03 10.69 6.85
N MET A 101 1.70 10.79 6.91
CA MET A 101 0.97 11.86 6.25
C MET A 101 1.33 13.25 6.78
N ARG A 102 1.47 13.39 8.11
CA ARG A 102 1.83 14.70 8.71
C ARG A 102 3.17 15.22 8.22
N ILE A 103 4.14 14.34 7.99
CA ILE A 103 5.44 14.72 7.44
C ILE A 103 5.34 14.95 5.93
N ALA A 104 4.59 14.13 5.20
CA ALA A 104 4.38 14.29 3.75
C ALA A 104 3.78 15.66 3.41
N VAL A 105 2.68 16.04 4.04
CA VAL A 105 2.04 17.35 3.83
C VAL A 105 3.00 18.51 4.09
N LYS A 106 3.85 18.41 5.12
CA LYS A 106 4.86 19.43 5.39
C LYS A 106 6.04 19.40 4.43
N SER A 107 6.25 18.26 3.75
CA SER A 107 7.32 18.09 2.76
C SER A 107 6.98 18.72 1.42
N ASN A 108 5.70 18.79 1.05
CA ASN A 108 5.24 19.23 -0.27
C ASN A 108 5.86 20.59 -0.66
N MET A 109 5.58 21.64 0.12
CA MET A 109 6.14 22.98 -0.13
C MET A 109 7.67 23.03 0.00
N ARG A 110 8.25 22.23 0.91
CA ARG A 110 9.72 22.17 1.09
C ARG A 110 10.41 21.50 -0.09
N THR A 111 9.74 20.54 -0.72
CA THR A 111 10.23 19.89 -1.94
C THR A 111 10.18 20.85 -3.12
N ALA A 112 9.09 21.62 -3.27
CA ALA A 112 8.99 22.67 -4.28
C ALA A 112 10.05 23.77 -4.06
N ALA A 113 10.27 24.21 -2.83
CA ALA A 113 11.34 25.16 -2.48
C ALA A 113 12.74 24.61 -2.81
N ALA A 114 12.99 23.34 -2.48
CA ALA A 114 14.26 22.68 -2.79
C ALA A 114 14.49 22.52 -4.30
N ALA A 115 13.42 22.36 -5.10
CA ALA A 115 13.48 22.24 -6.55
C ALA A 115 13.98 23.53 -7.24
N GLN A 116 13.80 24.70 -6.61
CA GLN A 116 14.41 25.96 -7.08
C GLN A 116 15.95 25.88 -7.07
N HIS A 117 16.52 25.06 -6.21
CA HIS A 117 17.97 24.94 -5.98
C HIS A 117 18.60 23.67 -6.58
N GLY A 118 17.82 22.84 -7.25
CA GLY A 118 18.28 21.65 -7.97
C GLY A 118 17.48 20.38 -7.72
N LEU A 119 17.51 19.49 -8.71
CA LEU A 119 16.76 18.25 -8.74
C LEU A 119 17.13 17.29 -7.59
N ASN A 120 18.44 17.13 -7.32
CA ASN A 120 18.91 16.25 -6.26
C ASN A 120 18.51 16.76 -4.85
N LYS A 121 18.41 18.08 -4.67
CA LYS A 121 17.95 18.64 -3.39
C LYS A 121 16.47 18.34 -3.17
N ALA A 122 15.64 18.52 -4.20
CA ALA A 122 14.21 18.20 -4.15
C ALA A 122 13.98 16.71 -3.90
N LEU A 123 14.66 15.82 -4.65
CA LEU A 123 14.57 14.37 -4.43
C LEU A 123 14.92 14.00 -2.97
N ARG A 124 15.96 14.61 -2.40
CA ARG A 124 16.36 14.30 -1.02
C ARG A 124 15.32 14.71 0.03
N VAL A 125 14.59 15.79 -0.19
CA VAL A 125 13.52 16.21 0.72
C VAL A 125 12.34 15.25 0.60
N ALA A 126 11.84 15.02 -0.61
CA ALA A 126 10.72 14.12 -0.88
C ALA A 126 11.02 12.68 -0.45
N PHE A 127 12.20 12.13 -0.80
CA PHE A 127 12.62 10.79 -0.40
C PHE A 127 12.83 10.66 1.13
N SER A 128 13.31 11.71 1.80
CA SER A 128 13.40 11.70 3.27
C SER A 128 12.01 11.63 3.91
N SER A 129 11.00 12.27 3.32
CA SER A 129 9.60 12.17 3.75
C SER A 129 9.07 10.74 3.62
N GLY A 130 9.25 10.14 2.45
CA GLY A 130 8.93 8.72 2.24
C GLY A 130 9.66 7.79 3.20
N GLY A 131 10.94 8.10 3.50
CA GLY A 131 11.75 7.38 4.48
C GLY A 131 11.20 7.44 5.91
N VAL A 132 10.59 8.57 6.31
CA VAL A 132 9.86 8.64 7.60
C VAL A 132 8.72 7.64 7.61
N MET A 133 7.92 7.58 6.54
CA MET A 133 6.81 6.63 6.45
C MET A 133 7.33 5.19 6.52
N GLY A 134 8.28 4.82 5.65
CA GLY A 134 8.80 3.45 5.59
C GLY A 134 9.40 2.96 6.90
N THR A 135 10.22 3.79 7.57
CA THR A 135 10.86 3.39 8.84
C THR A 135 9.90 3.43 10.02
N THR A 136 8.86 4.28 10.00
CA THR A 136 7.79 4.27 11.02
C THR A 136 6.97 2.99 10.91
N VAL A 137 6.58 2.58 9.69
CA VAL A 137 5.83 1.33 9.42
C VAL A 137 6.56 0.12 9.99
N VAL A 138 7.80 -0.10 9.58
CA VAL A 138 8.54 -1.30 10.02
C VAL A 138 8.92 -1.23 11.50
N GLY A 139 9.19 -0.02 12.02
CA GLY A 139 9.55 0.20 13.43
C GLY A 139 8.39 -0.10 14.39
N ILE A 140 7.21 0.51 14.14
CA ILE A 140 6.02 0.28 14.99
C ILE A 140 5.51 -1.16 14.79
N GLY A 141 5.57 -1.70 13.56
CA GLY A 141 5.14 -3.06 13.26
C GLY A 141 5.92 -4.11 14.05
N ILE A 142 7.25 -4.05 14.03
CA ILE A 142 8.08 -5.01 14.76
C ILE A 142 7.98 -4.82 16.27
N LEU A 143 7.94 -3.57 16.75
CA LEU A 143 7.78 -3.29 18.20
C LEU A 143 6.45 -3.83 18.73
N GLY A 144 5.34 -3.54 18.04
CA GLY A 144 4.02 -3.99 18.44
C GLY A 144 3.89 -5.50 18.47
N THR A 145 4.31 -6.19 17.41
CA THR A 145 4.27 -7.66 17.35
C THR A 145 5.20 -8.32 18.37
N ALA A 146 6.44 -7.81 18.53
CA ALA A 146 7.40 -8.40 19.48
C ALA A 146 6.95 -8.20 20.94
N ILE A 147 6.42 -7.02 21.30
CA ILE A 147 5.91 -6.76 22.65
C ILE A 147 4.71 -7.67 22.96
N LEU A 148 3.75 -7.78 22.05
CA LEU A 148 2.58 -8.65 22.27
C LEU A 148 2.99 -10.12 22.32
N TRP A 149 3.95 -10.55 21.49
CA TRP A 149 4.50 -11.90 21.57
C TRP A 149 5.16 -12.19 22.93
N MET A 150 5.95 -11.25 23.46
CA MET A 150 6.58 -11.39 24.78
C MET A 150 5.58 -11.45 25.94
N ILE A 151 4.38 -10.88 25.77
CA ILE A 151 3.36 -10.84 26.83
C ILE A 151 2.48 -12.09 26.78
N PHE A 152 2.08 -12.52 25.59
CA PHE A 152 1.05 -13.54 25.43
C PHE A 152 1.58 -14.91 24.99
N GLU A 153 2.68 -14.95 24.25
CA GLU A 153 3.30 -16.18 23.71
C GLU A 153 2.31 -17.10 22.96
N ASP A 154 1.21 -16.52 22.44
CA ASP A 154 0.15 -17.22 21.72
C ASP A 154 -0.13 -16.54 20.37
N PRO A 155 0.09 -17.25 19.23
CA PRO A 155 -0.13 -16.69 17.92
C PRO A 155 -1.59 -16.32 17.64
N ASN A 156 -2.58 -16.99 18.26
CA ASN A 156 -4.00 -16.69 18.09
C ASN A 156 -4.36 -15.35 18.74
N ILE A 157 -3.79 -15.05 19.91
CA ILE A 157 -3.97 -13.75 20.57
C ILE A 157 -3.30 -12.66 19.74
N VAL A 158 -2.05 -12.88 19.30
CA VAL A 158 -1.30 -11.90 18.53
C VAL A 158 -1.92 -11.67 17.14
N ALA A 159 -2.67 -12.64 16.58
CA ALA A 159 -3.46 -12.45 15.35
C ALA A 159 -4.45 -11.28 15.45
N GLY A 160 -4.96 -10.99 16.65
CA GLY A 160 -5.76 -9.80 16.91
C GLY A 160 -5.07 -8.50 16.49
N PHE A 161 -3.75 -8.38 16.68
CA PHE A 161 -2.98 -7.20 16.28
C PHE A 161 -3.01 -6.99 14.75
N SER A 162 -2.86 -8.07 13.96
CA SER A 162 -3.00 -7.99 12.51
C SER A 162 -4.43 -7.62 12.10
N PHE A 163 -5.44 -8.19 12.76
CA PHE A 163 -6.83 -7.84 12.47
C PHE A 163 -7.14 -6.37 12.74
N GLY A 164 -6.62 -5.81 13.84
CA GLY A 164 -6.72 -4.37 14.13
C GLY A 164 -6.04 -3.50 13.07
N ALA A 165 -4.84 -3.89 12.67
CA ALA A 165 -4.10 -3.24 11.60
C ALA A 165 -4.84 -3.28 10.26
N SER A 166 -5.36 -4.45 9.87
CA SER A 166 -6.13 -4.67 8.65
C SER A 166 -7.42 -3.85 8.61
N SER A 167 -8.08 -3.72 9.75
CA SER A 167 -9.30 -2.91 9.88
C SER A 167 -9.03 -1.45 9.53
N ILE A 168 -7.98 -0.85 10.11
CA ILE A 168 -7.60 0.53 9.79
C ILE A 168 -7.13 0.66 8.35
N ALA A 169 -6.29 -0.29 7.88
CA ALA A 169 -5.73 -0.27 6.54
C ALA A 169 -6.82 -0.24 5.46
N LEU A 170 -7.86 -1.08 5.60
CA LEU A 170 -8.94 -1.16 4.63
C LEU A 170 -9.69 0.18 4.51
N PHE A 171 -10.13 0.74 5.63
CA PHE A 171 -10.88 1.99 5.62
C PHE A 171 -10.01 3.16 5.16
N ALA A 172 -8.76 3.26 5.63
CA ALA A 172 -7.84 4.31 5.20
C ALA A 172 -7.53 4.23 3.69
N ARG A 173 -7.38 3.00 3.14
CA ARG A 173 -7.10 2.83 1.71
C ARG A 173 -8.33 3.06 0.84
N VAL A 174 -9.49 2.54 1.22
CA VAL A 174 -10.75 2.74 0.49
C VAL A 174 -11.21 4.20 0.62
N GLY A 175 -11.25 4.73 1.84
CA GLY A 175 -11.67 6.10 2.09
C GLY A 175 -10.73 7.12 1.46
N GLY A 176 -9.41 6.94 1.65
CA GLY A 176 -8.39 7.78 1.02
C GLY A 176 -8.44 7.72 -0.50
N GLY A 177 -8.58 6.52 -1.08
CA GLY A 177 -8.70 6.35 -2.53
C GLY A 177 -9.96 6.98 -3.13
N ILE A 178 -11.12 6.86 -2.47
CA ILE A 178 -12.34 7.53 -2.91
C ILE A 178 -12.18 9.05 -2.78
N TYR A 179 -11.55 9.53 -1.70
CA TYR A 179 -11.34 10.96 -1.48
C TYR A 179 -10.48 11.55 -2.59
N THR A 180 -9.27 11.00 -2.82
CA THR A 180 -8.33 11.55 -3.81
C THR A 180 -8.92 11.50 -5.21
N LYS A 181 -9.50 10.36 -5.61
CA LYS A 181 -10.01 10.22 -6.98
C LYS A 181 -11.35 10.91 -7.23
N ALA A 182 -12.12 11.23 -6.20
CA ALA A 182 -13.25 12.13 -6.34
C ALA A 182 -12.81 13.58 -6.64
N ALA A 183 -11.72 14.03 -6.00
CA ALA A 183 -11.18 15.37 -6.22
C ALA A 183 -10.48 15.47 -7.59
N ASP A 184 -9.61 14.51 -7.91
CA ASP A 184 -8.84 14.43 -9.15
C ASP A 184 -9.77 14.30 -10.37
N VAL A 185 -10.56 13.21 -10.47
CA VAL A 185 -11.49 12.97 -11.58
C VAL A 185 -12.52 14.11 -11.72
N GLY A 186 -13.08 14.58 -10.60
CA GLY A 186 -14.03 15.66 -10.61
C GLY A 186 -13.41 16.99 -11.04
N GLY A 187 -12.19 17.27 -10.56
CA GLY A 187 -11.40 18.45 -10.93
C GLY A 187 -10.98 18.43 -12.41
N ASP A 188 -10.56 17.29 -12.89
CA ASP A 188 -10.13 17.11 -14.29
C ASP A 188 -11.29 17.25 -15.27
N LEU A 189 -12.42 16.62 -14.99
CA LEU A 189 -13.59 16.73 -15.85
C LEU A 189 -14.10 18.18 -15.95
N ALA A 190 -14.25 18.87 -14.82
CA ALA A 190 -14.74 20.24 -14.81
C ALA A 190 -13.68 21.27 -15.26
N GLY A 191 -12.41 21.08 -14.88
CA GLY A 191 -11.32 22.01 -15.18
C GLY A 191 -10.70 21.80 -16.55
N LYS A 192 -10.12 20.62 -16.80
CA LYS A 192 -9.39 20.33 -18.04
C LYS A 192 -10.33 20.13 -19.23
N VAL A 193 -11.36 19.27 -19.05
CA VAL A 193 -12.21 18.87 -20.18
C VAL A 193 -13.26 19.93 -20.51
N GLU A 194 -13.97 20.48 -19.50
CA GLU A 194 -15.06 21.44 -19.74
C GLU A 194 -14.60 22.90 -19.82
N ALA A 195 -13.75 23.33 -18.88
CA ALA A 195 -13.32 24.73 -18.82
C ALA A 195 -12.06 25.00 -19.65
N GLY A 196 -11.29 23.96 -20.02
CA GLY A 196 -10.07 24.09 -20.82
C GLY A 196 -8.92 24.78 -20.08
N ILE A 197 -8.89 24.72 -18.74
CA ILE A 197 -7.82 25.28 -17.91
C ILE A 197 -6.71 24.22 -17.68
N PRO A 198 -5.45 24.66 -17.45
CA PRO A 198 -4.36 23.75 -17.16
C PRO A 198 -4.59 22.91 -15.88
N GLU A 199 -3.86 21.81 -15.76
CA GLU A 199 -3.73 21.02 -14.54
C GLU A 199 -3.13 21.89 -13.42
N ASP A 200 -3.57 21.66 -12.18
CA ASP A 200 -3.13 22.43 -11.01
C ASP A 200 -3.44 23.94 -11.01
N ASP A 201 -4.24 24.42 -11.96
CA ASP A 201 -4.58 25.84 -12.05
C ASP A 201 -5.35 26.30 -10.80
N PRO A 202 -4.92 27.37 -10.13
CA PRO A 202 -5.57 27.85 -8.89
C PRO A 202 -7.02 28.32 -9.06
N ARG A 203 -7.51 28.46 -10.28
CA ARG A 203 -8.93 28.71 -10.57
C ARG A 203 -9.80 27.50 -10.31
N ASN A 204 -9.24 26.30 -10.43
CA ASN A 204 -9.96 25.07 -10.15
C ASN A 204 -10.12 24.87 -8.64
N ALA A 205 -11.37 24.86 -8.16
CA ALA A 205 -11.66 24.71 -6.74
C ALA A 205 -11.27 23.34 -6.16
N ALA A 206 -11.13 22.31 -7.01
CA ALA A 206 -10.79 20.95 -6.59
C ALA A 206 -9.29 20.75 -6.31
N VAL A 207 -8.39 21.61 -6.82
CA VAL A 207 -6.93 21.41 -6.76
C VAL A 207 -6.41 21.19 -5.32
N ILE A 208 -6.88 21.95 -4.35
CA ILE A 208 -6.44 21.74 -2.95
C ILE A 208 -7.01 20.43 -2.39
N ALA A 209 -8.22 20.03 -2.79
CA ALA A 209 -8.78 18.75 -2.36
C ALA A 209 -8.00 17.58 -2.96
N ASP A 210 -7.55 17.71 -4.20
CA ASP A 210 -6.70 16.74 -4.89
C ASP A 210 -5.34 16.60 -4.19
N ASN A 211 -4.64 17.71 -3.95
CA ASN A 211 -3.39 17.72 -3.20
C ASN A 211 -3.52 17.12 -1.78
N VAL A 212 -4.64 17.32 -1.10
CA VAL A 212 -4.95 16.66 0.17
C VAL A 212 -5.11 15.15 -0.05
N GLY A 213 -5.82 14.76 -1.12
CA GLY A 213 -6.11 13.39 -1.48
C GLY A 213 -4.87 12.53 -1.65
N ASP A 214 -3.87 13.01 -2.38
CA ASP A 214 -2.61 12.30 -2.59
C ASP A 214 -1.91 11.95 -1.26
N ASN A 215 -1.89 12.90 -0.33
CA ASN A 215 -1.31 12.64 0.99
C ASN A 215 -2.14 11.65 1.81
N VAL A 216 -3.45 11.67 1.69
CA VAL A 216 -4.36 10.79 2.42
C VAL A 216 -4.36 9.38 1.82
N GLY A 217 -4.60 9.26 0.50
CA GLY A 217 -4.72 7.99 -0.21
C GLY A 217 -3.38 7.28 -0.37
N ASP A 218 -2.40 8.00 -0.92
CA ASP A 218 -1.16 7.41 -1.38
C ASP A 218 0.02 7.52 -0.39
N VAL A 219 -0.13 8.24 0.73
CA VAL A 219 0.81 8.17 1.85
C VAL A 219 0.18 7.44 3.02
N ALA A 220 -0.90 7.96 3.62
CA ALA A 220 -1.48 7.36 4.82
C ALA A 220 -2.13 6.00 4.54
N GLY A 221 -2.96 5.90 3.50
CA GLY A 221 -3.66 4.66 3.14
C GLY A 221 -2.69 3.55 2.72
N MET A 222 -1.69 3.87 1.89
CA MET A 222 -0.67 2.91 1.47
C MET A 222 0.23 2.47 2.62
N GLY A 223 0.60 3.41 3.50
CA GLY A 223 1.39 3.07 4.68
C GLY A 223 0.67 2.12 5.61
N ALA A 224 -0.64 2.29 5.81
CA ALA A 224 -1.47 1.38 6.59
C ALA A 224 -1.59 -0.01 5.92
N ASP A 225 -1.71 -0.09 4.58
CA ASP A 225 -1.73 -1.35 3.81
C ASP A 225 -0.44 -2.15 3.98
N LEU A 226 0.71 -1.48 3.84
CA LEU A 226 2.01 -2.14 3.98
C LEU A 226 2.37 -2.44 5.45
N PHE A 227 1.88 -1.65 6.40
CA PHE A 227 1.94 -1.98 7.83
C PHE A 227 1.22 -3.29 8.12
N GLU A 228 -0.01 -3.44 7.62
CA GLU A 228 -0.79 -4.67 7.72
C GLU A 228 -0.05 -5.87 7.12
N SER A 229 0.50 -5.72 5.90
CA SER A 229 1.24 -6.79 5.22
C SER A 229 2.46 -7.24 6.01
N TYR A 230 3.22 -6.29 6.56
CA TYR A 230 4.41 -6.56 7.36
C TYR A 230 4.09 -7.32 8.64
N VAL A 231 3.12 -6.82 9.38
CA VAL A 231 2.65 -7.44 10.63
C VAL A 231 2.03 -8.80 10.35
N GLY A 232 1.16 -8.88 9.34
CA GLY A 232 0.45 -10.12 8.97
C GLY A 232 1.40 -11.24 8.56
N SER A 233 2.51 -10.93 7.85
CA SER A 233 3.51 -11.92 7.48
C SER A 233 4.26 -12.49 8.69
N ILE A 234 4.63 -11.64 9.65
CA ILE A 234 5.27 -12.08 10.91
C ILE A 234 4.30 -12.98 11.69
N ILE A 235 3.05 -12.56 11.85
CA ILE A 235 2.02 -13.31 12.58
C ILE A 235 1.70 -14.64 11.89
N ALA A 236 1.62 -14.67 10.57
CA ALA A 236 1.45 -15.93 9.83
C ALA A 236 2.61 -16.90 10.08
N ALA A 237 3.85 -16.39 10.13
CA ALA A 237 5.01 -17.21 10.47
C ALA A 237 4.96 -17.72 11.91
N LEU A 238 4.52 -16.90 12.87
CA LEU A 238 4.28 -17.34 14.25
C LEU A 238 3.23 -18.46 14.30
N ALA A 239 2.09 -18.29 13.65
CA ALA A 239 1.02 -19.28 13.64
C ALA A 239 1.44 -20.64 13.04
N LEU A 240 2.36 -20.62 12.08
CA LEU A 240 2.81 -21.84 11.40
C LEU A 240 4.12 -22.42 11.95
N ALA A 241 4.75 -21.80 12.95
CA ALA A 241 6.04 -22.26 13.47
C ALA A 241 5.99 -23.70 14.00
N ALA A 242 4.92 -24.09 14.69
CA ALA A 242 4.77 -25.44 15.22
C ALA A 242 4.59 -26.52 14.13
N THR A 243 4.16 -26.16 12.91
CA THR A 243 4.00 -27.11 11.79
C THR A 243 5.36 -27.53 11.19
N ALA A 244 6.41 -26.77 11.43
CA ALA A 244 7.74 -27.00 10.86
C ALA A 244 8.55 -28.06 11.64
N SER A 245 7.94 -29.24 11.87
CA SER A 245 8.51 -30.34 12.70
C SER A 245 9.91 -30.77 12.29
N ALA A 246 10.29 -30.63 11.01
CA ALA A 246 11.64 -30.94 10.50
C ALA A 246 12.75 -30.03 11.08
N PHE A 247 12.38 -28.90 11.71
CA PHE A 247 13.27 -27.92 12.33
C PHE A 247 13.17 -27.90 13.87
N ILE A 248 12.36 -28.80 14.44
CA ILE A 248 12.14 -28.88 15.89
C ILE A 248 12.85 -30.13 16.41
N THR A 249 13.79 -29.95 17.33
CA THR A 249 14.52 -31.02 18.02
C THR A 249 14.64 -30.68 19.50
N SER A 250 15.21 -31.62 20.32
CA SER A 250 15.50 -31.33 21.73
C SER A 250 16.44 -30.13 21.91
N ASP A 251 17.36 -29.95 20.98
CA ASP A 251 18.37 -28.88 21.02
C ASP A 251 17.93 -27.62 20.26
N SER A 252 16.90 -27.73 19.42
CA SER A 252 16.26 -26.61 18.69
C SER A 252 14.75 -26.63 18.98
N PRO A 253 14.29 -26.02 20.08
CA PRO A 253 12.87 -25.93 20.40
C PRO A 253 12.12 -25.05 19.40
N VAL A 254 10.79 -25.19 19.37
CA VAL A 254 9.91 -24.39 18.51
C VAL A 254 10.10 -22.88 18.73
N ASP A 255 10.55 -22.47 19.90
CA ASP A 255 10.82 -21.06 20.25
C ASP A 255 11.80 -20.39 19.30
N ASN A 256 12.75 -21.13 18.72
CA ASN A 256 13.66 -20.59 17.71
C ASN A 256 12.93 -20.22 16.42
N LEU A 257 11.91 -20.97 16.04
CA LEU A 257 11.10 -20.69 14.85
C LEU A 257 10.15 -19.50 15.09
N TYR A 258 9.69 -19.28 16.32
CA TYR A 258 8.96 -18.06 16.68
C TYR A 258 9.83 -16.80 16.63
N ILE A 259 11.11 -16.92 16.97
CA ILE A 259 12.06 -15.79 16.96
C ILE A 259 12.52 -15.44 15.54
N LEU A 260 12.59 -16.42 14.64
CA LEU A 260 13.17 -16.27 13.30
C LEU A 260 12.55 -15.13 12.46
N PRO A 261 11.22 -14.96 12.33
CA PRO A 261 10.63 -13.87 11.56
C PRO A 261 11.02 -12.48 12.10
N PHE A 262 11.16 -12.35 13.42
CA PHE A 262 11.62 -11.11 14.03
C PHE A 262 13.08 -10.78 13.71
N LEU A 263 13.94 -11.79 13.65
CA LEU A 263 15.35 -11.60 13.27
C LEU A 263 15.50 -11.20 11.80
N ILE A 264 14.76 -11.85 10.88
CA ILE A 264 14.75 -11.50 9.46
C ILE A 264 14.26 -10.06 9.27
N ALA A 265 13.18 -9.70 9.94
CA ALA A 265 12.62 -8.35 9.95
C ALA A 265 13.63 -7.31 10.49
N SER A 266 14.34 -7.63 11.56
CA SER A 266 15.37 -6.76 12.17
C SER A 266 16.54 -6.49 11.21
N VAL A 267 17.03 -7.53 10.56
CA VAL A 267 18.07 -7.41 9.52
C VAL A 267 17.56 -6.52 8.37
N GLY A 268 16.33 -6.72 7.94
CA GLY A 268 15.68 -5.92 6.90
C GLY A 268 15.58 -4.43 7.24
N ILE A 269 15.28 -4.09 8.48
CA ILE A 269 15.28 -2.70 8.97
C ILE A 269 16.66 -2.07 8.82
N VAL A 270 17.71 -2.75 9.29
CA VAL A 270 19.09 -2.24 9.20
C VAL A 270 19.51 -2.10 7.72
N ALA A 271 19.19 -3.10 6.89
CA ALA A 271 19.47 -3.08 5.46
C ALA A 271 18.76 -1.91 4.76
N SER A 272 17.48 -1.65 5.09
CA SER A 272 16.70 -0.54 4.55
C SER A 272 17.30 0.82 4.96
N ILE A 273 17.68 1.00 6.22
CA ILE A 273 18.35 2.21 6.69
C ILE A 273 19.65 2.46 5.92
N LEU A 274 20.49 1.45 5.75
CA LEU A 274 21.73 1.56 4.99
C LEU A 274 21.47 1.86 3.51
N GLY A 275 20.45 1.24 2.91
CA GLY A 275 20.03 1.47 1.53
C GLY A 275 19.62 2.91 1.25
N THR A 276 18.98 3.58 2.21
CA THR A 276 18.54 4.99 2.03
C THR A 276 19.71 5.95 1.80
N PHE A 277 20.90 5.68 2.34
CA PHE A 277 22.08 6.53 2.12
C PHE A 277 22.68 6.39 0.71
N ILE A 278 22.34 5.32 -0.02
CA ILE A 278 22.82 5.05 -1.38
C ILE A 278 21.99 5.81 -2.43
N VAL A 279 20.75 6.17 -2.09
CA VAL A 279 19.85 6.90 -3.01
C VAL A 279 20.37 8.32 -3.23
N ARG A 280 20.93 8.57 -4.42
CA ARG A 280 21.46 9.87 -4.86
C ARG A 280 21.34 9.99 -6.38
N THR A 281 20.99 11.17 -6.87
CA THR A 281 20.92 11.48 -8.30
C THR A 281 21.84 12.64 -8.69
N GLY A 282 22.08 12.80 -9.99
CA GLY A 282 22.67 14.01 -10.57
C GLY A 282 21.62 15.12 -10.74
N GLU A 283 22.01 16.21 -11.44
CA GLU A 283 21.13 17.34 -11.71
C GLU A 283 20.40 17.22 -13.07
N THR A 284 20.60 16.13 -13.80
CA THR A 284 19.92 15.91 -15.10
C THR A 284 18.55 15.26 -14.87
N ALA A 285 17.50 15.84 -15.41
CA ALA A 285 16.12 15.36 -15.33
C ALA A 285 15.86 14.14 -16.27
N ASN A 286 16.80 13.18 -16.32
CA ASN A 286 16.62 11.96 -17.10
C ASN A 286 16.01 10.86 -16.23
N ILE A 287 14.79 10.41 -16.58
CA ILE A 287 14.03 9.42 -15.82
C ILE A 287 14.80 8.11 -15.64
N GLY A 288 15.51 7.62 -16.65
CA GLY A 288 16.30 6.40 -16.54
C GLY A 288 17.40 6.51 -15.47
N SER A 289 18.05 7.67 -15.34
CA SER A 289 19.07 7.91 -14.31
C SER A 289 18.46 8.04 -12.91
N LEU A 290 17.27 8.64 -12.83
CA LEU A 290 16.51 8.80 -11.59
C LEU A 290 16.02 7.44 -11.07
N LEU A 291 15.39 6.63 -11.91
CA LEU A 291 14.99 5.24 -11.61
C LEU A 291 16.18 4.41 -11.14
N TRP A 292 17.33 4.52 -11.81
CA TRP A 292 18.53 3.78 -11.41
C TRP A 292 19.05 4.22 -10.04
N SER A 293 18.85 5.48 -9.66
CA SER A 293 19.24 5.99 -8.34
C SER A 293 18.45 5.34 -7.20
N LEU A 294 17.13 5.17 -7.38
CA LEU A 294 16.27 4.48 -6.41
C LEU A 294 16.54 2.98 -6.38
N ARG A 295 16.65 2.35 -7.55
CA ARG A 295 16.95 0.91 -7.68
C ARG A 295 18.25 0.51 -6.98
N ARG A 296 19.31 1.34 -7.08
CA ARG A 296 20.57 1.06 -6.36
C ARG A 296 20.37 0.96 -4.85
N GLY A 297 19.51 1.81 -4.28
CA GLY A 297 19.17 1.74 -2.86
C GLY A 297 18.45 0.44 -2.52
N ILE A 298 17.41 0.09 -3.30
CA ILE A 298 16.61 -1.13 -3.10
C ILE A 298 17.47 -2.38 -3.27
N PHE A 299 18.26 -2.48 -4.35
CA PHE A 299 19.11 -3.66 -4.60
C PHE A 299 20.19 -3.82 -3.53
N ALA A 300 20.79 -2.71 -3.06
CA ALA A 300 21.75 -2.77 -1.97
C ALA A 300 21.09 -3.24 -0.67
N ALA A 301 19.93 -2.73 -0.34
CA ALA A 301 19.15 -3.18 0.83
C ALA A 301 18.77 -4.67 0.70
N SER A 302 18.32 -5.10 -0.49
CA SER A 302 17.98 -6.50 -0.75
C SER A 302 19.18 -7.43 -0.58
N LEU A 303 20.35 -7.03 -1.09
CA LEU A 303 21.57 -7.81 -0.92
C LEU A 303 22.01 -7.87 0.55
N LEU A 304 21.96 -6.74 1.25
CA LEU A 304 22.28 -6.68 2.69
C LEU A 304 21.31 -7.50 3.53
N ALA A 305 20.01 -7.44 3.21
CA ALA A 305 18.99 -8.26 3.87
C ALA A 305 19.23 -9.76 3.62
N LEU A 306 19.57 -10.14 2.39
CA LEU A 306 19.87 -11.51 2.03
C LEU A 306 21.10 -12.05 2.77
N LEU A 307 22.19 -11.29 2.80
CA LEU A 307 23.43 -11.70 3.50
C LEU A 307 23.26 -11.69 5.02
N GLY A 308 22.58 -10.65 5.56
CA GLY A 308 22.36 -10.54 6.99
C GLY A 308 21.39 -11.59 7.53
N SER A 309 20.36 -11.97 6.76
CA SER A 309 19.44 -13.05 7.14
C SER A 309 20.15 -14.40 7.19
N PHE A 310 21.11 -14.67 6.30
CA PHE A 310 21.94 -15.87 6.40
C PHE A 310 22.69 -15.91 7.74
N GLY A 311 23.34 -14.80 8.11
CA GLY A 311 24.06 -14.70 9.38
C GLY A 311 23.15 -14.88 10.59
N ALA A 312 21.96 -14.29 10.57
CA ALA A 312 20.99 -14.41 11.66
C ALA A 312 20.45 -15.84 11.80
N ILE A 313 20.11 -16.49 10.69
CA ILE A 313 19.63 -17.89 10.67
C ILE A 313 20.75 -18.84 11.10
N TYR A 314 21.97 -18.62 10.61
CA TYR A 314 23.13 -19.42 10.99
C TYR A 314 23.43 -19.32 12.50
N TRP A 315 23.38 -18.11 13.04
CA TRP A 315 23.54 -17.89 14.48
C TRP A 315 22.48 -18.64 15.28
N LEU A 316 21.21 -18.52 14.90
CA LEU A 316 20.08 -19.11 15.64
C LEU A 316 20.08 -20.64 15.57
N LEU A 317 20.27 -21.22 14.39
CA LEU A 317 20.08 -22.67 14.16
C LEU A 317 21.34 -23.49 14.30
N GLU A 318 22.50 -22.96 13.97
CA GLU A 318 23.75 -23.70 14.03
C GLU A 318 24.54 -23.40 15.31
N ILE A 319 24.73 -22.13 15.67
CA ILE A 319 25.55 -21.74 16.83
C ILE A 319 24.79 -22.00 18.12
N GLU A 320 23.50 -21.63 18.21
CA GLU A 320 22.72 -21.82 19.44
C GLU A 320 22.08 -23.20 19.54
N SER A 321 21.71 -23.84 18.41
CA SER A 321 20.87 -25.04 18.43
C SER A 321 21.50 -26.26 17.77
N SER A 322 22.67 -26.15 17.11
CA SER A 322 23.36 -27.26 16.45
C SER A 322 22.50 -28.10 15.50
N LEU A 323 21.52 -27.45 14.82
CA LEU A 323 20.53 -28.14 13.99
C LEU A 323 21.10 -28.64 12.64
N GLY A 324 22.25 -28.13 12.25
CA GLY A 324 22.96 -28.47 11.02
C GLY A 324 22.83 -27.42 9.92
N VAL A 325 23.91 -27.17 9.22
CA VAL A 325 24.03 -26.14 8.16
C VAL A 325 23.04 -26.36 7.02
N GLU A 326 22.60 -27.59 6.76
CA GLU A 326 21.58 -27.89 5.75
C GLU A 326 20.26 -27.18 6.07
N LYS A 327 19.83 -27.21 7.33
CA LYS A 327 18.61 -26.56 7.78
C LYS A 327 18.71 -25.03 7.68
N VAL A 328 19.90 -24.48 7.92
CA VAL A 328 20.17 -23.05 7.69
C VAL A 328 19.93 -22.68 6.21
N TRP A 329 20.47 -23.48 5.28
CA TRP A 329 20.28 -23.25 3.84
C TRP A 329 18.81 -23.36 3.40
N GLN A 330 18.04 -24.28 4.00
CA GLN A 330 16.63 -24.44 3.70
C GLN A 330 15.82 -23.19 4.08
N LEU A 331 15.94 -22.71 5.32
CA LEU A 331 15.21 -21.52 5.77
C LEU A 331 15.73 -20.24 5.12
N TRP A 332 17.05 -20.10 4.95
CA TRP A 332 17.57 -18.97 4.19
C TRP A 332 17.14 -18.98 2.73
N GLY A 333 17.04 -20.16 2.13
CA GLY A 333 16.52 -20.33 0.78
C GLY A 333 15.08 -19.84 0.66
N ALA A 334 14.22 -20.08 1.66
CA ALA A 334 12.86 -19.56 1.68
C ALA A 334 12.85 -18.02 1.74
N VAL A 335 13.70 -17.40 2.58
CA VAL A 335 13.89 -15.92 2.60
C VAL A 335 14.33 -15.42 1.24
N ALA A 336 15.32 -16.05 0.63
CA ALA A 336 15.88 -15.66 -0.67
C ALA A 336 14.82 -15.73 -1.78
N VAL A 337 14.03 -16.79 -1.80
CA VAL A 337 12.94 -16.98 -2.77
C VAL A 337 11.91 -15.83 -2.66
N GLY A 338 11.49 -15.49 -1.45
CA GLY A 338 10.55 -14.37 -1.23
C GLY A 338 11.13 -13.04 -1.68
N LEU A 339 12.36 -12.73 -1.28
CA LEU A 339 13.02 -11.47 -1.62
C LEU A 339 13.24 -11.33 -3.13
N VAL A 340 13.71 -12.39 -3.79
CA VAL A 340 13.90 -12.40 -5.25
C VAL A 340 12.56 -12.27 -5.98
N ALA A 341 11.51 -12.94 -5.50
CA ALA A 341 10.18 -12.81 -6.06
C ALA A 341 9.70 -11.36 -6.01
N GLY A 342 9.87 -10.66 -4.88
CA GLY A 342 9.52 -9.24 -4.76
C GLY A 342 10.24 -8.35 -5.76
N VAL A 343 11.55 -8.56 -5.94
CA VAL A 343 12.35 -7.81 -6.93
C VAL A 343 11.85 -8.07 -8.36
N ILE A 344 11.59 -9.32 -8.73
CA ILE A 344 11.12 -9.67 -10.09
C ILE A 344 9.73 -9.08 -10.35
N ILE A 345 8.81 -9.16 -9.38
CA ILE A 345 7.47 -8.57 -9.49
C ILE A 345 7.56 -7.06 -9.69
N GLY A 346 8.39 -6.37 -8.89
CA GLY A 346 8.62 -4.94 -9.04
C GLY A 346 9.15 -4.56 -10.43
N VAL A 347 10.19 -5.24 -10.91
CA VAL A 347 10.75 -5.01 -12.27
C VAL A 347 9.74 -5.32 -13.36
N SER A 348 8.92 -6.38 -13.20
CA SER A 348 7.85 -6.71 -14.15
C SER A 348 6.79 -5.62 -14.20
N THR A 349 6.35 -5.12 -13.04
CA THR A 349 5.38 -4.03 -12.97
C THR A 349 5.91 -2.78 -13.65
N GLU A 350 7.16 -2.40 -13.37
CA GLU A 350 7.81 -1.27 -14.03
C GLU A 350 7.85 -1.43 -15.55
N TYR A 351 8.14 -2.63 -16.07
CA TYR A 351 8.15 -2.88 -17.52
C TYR A 351 6.79 -2.59 -18.18
N TYR A 352 5.69 -2.92 -17.50
CA TYR A 352 4.35 -2.71 -18.04
C TYR A 352 3.80 -1.29 -17.83
N THR A 353 4.30 -0.57 -16.85
CA THR A 353 3.74 0.74 -16.47
C THR A 353 4.60 1.95 -16.84
N SER A 354 5.91 1.80 -16.93
CA SER A 354 6.79 2.92 -17.29
C SER A 354 6.79 3.24 -18.78
N TYR A 355 6.75 4.52 -19.12
CA TYR A 355 6.81 4.97 -20.52
C TYR A 355 8.21 4.82 -21.16
N GLU A 356 9.21 4.36 -20.45
CA GLU A 356 10.48 3.93 -21.04
C GLU A 356 10.31 2.69 -21.93
N TYR A 357 9.31 1.86 -21.65
CA TYR A 357 9.11 0.56 -22.28
C TYR A 357 7.97 0.54 -23.31
N LYS A 358 7.97 -0.53 -24.12
CA LYS A 358 7.03 -0.71 -25.24
C LYS A 358 5.56 -0.77 -24.86
N PRO A 359 5.12 -1.42 -23.73
CA PRO A 359 3.70 -1.52 -23.42
C PRO A 359 3.03 -0.15 -23.30
N THR A 360 3.59 0.73 -22.49
CA THR A 360 3.05 2.09 -22.23
C THR A 360 3.16 2.97 -23.49
N LYS A 361 4.30 2.93 -24.21
CA LYS A 361 4.43 3.61 -25.52
C LYS A 361 3.40 3.11 -26.53
N GLY A 362 3.05 1.81 -26.48
CA GLY A 362 2.01 1.23 -27.33
C GLY A 362 0.62 1.78 -27.03
N ILE A 363 0.30 2.04 -25.75
CA ILE A 363 -0.96 2.69 -25.34
C ILE A 363 -0.98 4.12 -25.88
N ALA A 364 0.09 4.90 -25.65
CA ALA A 364 0.21 6.27 -26.15
C ALA A 364 0.06 6.36 -27.68
N ALA A 365 0.64 5.42 -28.41
CA ALA A 365 0.50 5.38 -29.88
C ALA A 365 -0.95 5.16 -30.36
N ARG A 366 -1.85 4.65 -29.52
CA ARG A 366 -3.27 4.49 -29.84
C ARG A 366 -4.09 5.77 -29.67
N SER A 367 -3.52 6.82 -29.09
CA SER A 367 -4.19 8.13 -28.95
C SER A 367 -4.64 8.71 -30.30
N VAL A 368 -3.88 8.46 -31.36
CA VAL A 368 -4.20 8.88 -32.74
C VAL A 368 -5.57 8.34 -33.21
N THR A 369 -6.02 7.21 -32.68
CA THR A 369 -7.32 6.60 -33.05
C THR A 369 -8.42 6.91 -32.04
N GLY A 370 -8.11 7.67 -30.98
CA GLY A 370 -9.07 8.17 -30.00
C GLY A 370 -9.12 7.39 -28.68
N PRO A 371 -9.96 7.83 -27.73
CA PRO A 371 -9.96 7.32 -26.36
C PRO A 371 -10.36 5.84 -26.23
N ALA A 372 -11.26 5.34 -27.09
CA ALA A 372 -11.71 3.96 -27.01
C ALA A 372 -10.57 2.95 -27.20
N THR A 373 -9.66 3.22 -28.14
CA THR A 373 -8.50 2.35 -28.40
C THR A 373 -7.44 2.42 -27.31
N ILE A 374 -7.28 3.58 -26.65
CA ILE A 374 -6.44 3.74 -25.45
C ILE A 374 -6.98 2.86 -24.32
N ILE A 375 -8.28 2.96 -24.01
CA ILE A 375 -8.94 2.19 -22.95
C ILE A 375 -8.76 0.69 -23.20
N ILE A 376 -9.09 0.21 -24.41
CA ILE A 376 -8.96 -1.21 -24.76
C ILE A 376 -7.50 -1.68 -24.61
N THR A 377 -6.55 -0.92 -25.14
CA THR A 377 -5.13 -1.32 -25.14
C THR A 377 -4.56 -1.31 -23.72
N GLY A 378 -4.89 -0.33 -22.89
CA GLY A 378 -4.42 -0.27 -21.51
C GLY A 378 -5.02 -1.40 -20.67
N PHE A 379 -6.30 -1.70 -20.82
CA PHE A 379 -6.92 -2.84 -20.13
C PHE A 379 -6.29 -4.17 -20.54
N ALA A 380 -6.05 -4.37 -21.83
CA ALA A 380 -5.35 -5.56 -22.34
C ALA A 380 -3.91 -5.64 -21.80
N THR A 381 -3.21 -4.51 -21.70
CA THR A 381 -1.86 -4.44 -21.09
C THR A 381 -1.90 -4.81 -19.62
N GLY A 382 -2.87 -4.31 -18.86
CA GLY A 382 -3.08 -4.68 -17.46
C GLY A 382 -3.33 -6.17 -17.27
N MET A 383 -4.20 -6.77 -18.09
CA MET A 383 -4.42 -8.23 -18.07
C MET A 383 -3.13 -9.01 -18.37
N LEU A 384 -2.38 -8.62 -19.40
CA LEU A 384 -1.15 -9.30 -19.77
C LEU A 384 -0.06 -9.15 -18.70
N SER A 385 -0.06 -8.06 -17.96
CA SER A 385 0.91 -7.80 -16.89
C SER A 385 0.80 -8.76 -15.70
N THR A 386 -0.28 -9.52 -15.58
CA THR A 386 -0.49 -10.52 -14.52
C THR A 386 0.39 -11.76 -14.69
N VAL A 387 0.83 -12.05 -15.92
CA VAL A 387 1.50 -13.32 -16.26
C VAL A 387 2.79 -13.53 -15.46
N ILE A 388 3.70 -12.56 -15.48
CA ILE A 388 4.99 -12.71 -14.80
C ILE A 388 4.81 -12.75 -13.27
N PRO A 389 4.09 -11.82 -12.63
CA PRO A 389 3.89 -11.86 -11.18
C PRO A 389 3.26 -13.16 -10.69
N LEU A 390 2.22 -13.67 -11.35
CA LEU A 390 1.56 -14.92 -10.93
C LEU A 390 2.48 -16.13 -11.07
N ILE A 391 3.24 -16.23 -12.16
CA ILE A 391 4.21 -17.33 -12.34
C ILE A 391 5.30 -17.23 -11.26
N VAL A 392 5.80 -16.04 -10.99
CA VAL A 392 6.84 -15.83 -9.96
C VAL A 392 6.32 -16.19 -8.57
N ILE A 393 5.09 -15.80 -8.24
CA ILE A 393 4.45 -16.18 -6.96
C ILE A 393 4.29 -17.72 -6.90
N ALA A 394 3.80 -18.35 -7.94
CA ALA A 394 3.65 -19.81 -7.96
C ALA A 394 4.98 -20.54 -7.77
N VAL A 395 6.04 -20.09 -8.44
CA VAL A 395 7.38 -20.64 -8.27
C VAL A 395 7.92 -20.38 -6.86
N ALA A 396 7.66 -19.19 -6.30
CA ALA A 396 8.06 -18.84 -4.94
C ALA A 396 7.36 -19.73 -3.90
N VAL A 397 6.05 -19.95 -4.05
CA VAL A 397 5.29 -20.85 -3.18
C VAL A 397 5.82 -22.28 -3.24
N LEU A 398 6.02 -22.82 -4.45
CA LEU A 398 6.59 -24.16 -4.62
C LEU A 398 8.00 -24.26 -4.00
N GLY A 399 8.88 -23.31 -4.32
CA GLY A 399 10.26 -23.32 -3.80
C GLY A 399 10.31 -23.20 -2.28
N ALA A 400 9.51 -22.30 -1.69
CA ALA A 400 9.45 -22.12 -0.25
C ALA A 400 8.86 -23.34 0.47
N TYR A 401 7.83 -23.96 -0.12
CA TYR A 401 7.21 -25.16 0.40
C TYR A 401 8.17 -26.36 0.40
N GLU A 402 8.89 -26.60 -0.70
CA GLU A 402 9.91 -27.67 -0.79
C GLU A 402 11.04 -27.49 0.22
N LEU A 403 11.36 -26.24 0.57
CA LEU A 403 12.45 -25.93 1.51
C LEU A 403 12.02 -26.10 2.97
N ALA A 404 10.81 -25.66 3.36
CA ALA A 404 10.40 -25.63 4.76
C ALA A 404 8.87 -25.78 4.97
N GLY A 405 8.19 -26.45 4.05
CA GLY A 405 6.73 -26.68 4.15
C GLY A 405 5.92 -25.38 4.15
N VAL A 406 4.75 -25.42 4.77
CA VAL A 406 3.89 -24.23 4.87
C VAL A 406 4.54 -23.08 5.66
N TYR A 407 5.36 -23.39 6.65
CA TYR A 407 6.17 -22.40 7.36
C TYR A 407 7.14 -21.68 6.42
N GLY A 408 7.73 -22.39 5.43
CA GLY A 408 8.58 -21.80 4.41
C GLY A 408 7.87 -20.72 3.59
N ILE A 409 6.58 -20.89 3.28
CA ILE A 409 5.78 -19.87 2.57
C ILE A 409 5.66 -18.60 3.41
N ALA A 410 5.40 -18.72 4.71
CA ALA A 410 5.35 -17.59 5.62
C ALA A 410 6.71 -16.88 5.75
N ILE A 411 7.81 -17.64 5.85
CA ILE A 411 9.17 -17.09 5.87
C ILE A 411 9.53 -16.40 4.54
N ALA A 412 9.05 -16.90 3.41
CA ALA A 412 9.20 -16.21 2.13
C ALA A 412 8.46 -14.87 2.09
N ALA A 413 7.25 -14.80 2.67
CA ALA A 413 6.53 -13.53 2.81
C ALA A 413 7.28 -12.53 3.69
N VAL A 414 7.82 -12.96 4.84
CA VAL A 414 8.68 -12.12 5.71
C VAL A 414 9.95 -11.70 4.97
N GLY A 415 10.57 -12.62 4.21
CA GLY A 415 11.74 -12.34 3.39
C GLY A 415 11.47 -11.26 2.33
N MET A 416 10.35 -11.37 1.61
CA MET A 416 9.91 -10.36 0.65
C MET A 416 9.76 -9.00 1.31
N LEU A 417 9.07 -8.94 2.45
CA LEU A 417 8.80 -7.70 3.19
C LEU A 417 9.99 -7.20 4.02
N SER A 418 11.10 -7.93 4.08
CA SER A 418 12.28 -7.49 4.85
C SER A 418 12.83 -6.14 4.38
N THR A 419 12.73 -5.81 3.10
CA THR A 419 13.16 -4.52 2.54
C THR A 419 12.06 -3.45 2.51
N LEU A 420 10.94 -3.68 3.19
CA LEU A 420 9.78 -2.79 3.16
C LEU A 420 10.13 -1.34 3.54
N GLY A 421 11.03 -1.13 4.49
CA GLY A 421 11.41 0.22 4.94
C GLY A 421 11.88 1.12 3.80
N ILE A 422 12.74 0.63 2.91
CA ILE A 422 13.21 1.38 1.75
C ILE A 422 12.23 1.33 0.58
N THR A 423 11.54 0.21 0.37
CA THR A 423 10.56 0.08 -0.71
C THR A 423 9.42 1.07 -0.52
N LEU A 424 8.87 1.17 0.70
CA LEU A 424 7.85 2.16 1.03
C LEU A 424 8.40 3.60 0.97
N ALA A 425 9.68 3.82 1.30
CA ALA A 425 10.29 5.13 1.14
C ALA A 425 10.34 5.58 -0.34
N THR A 426 10.55 4.63 -1.27
CA THR A 426 10.54 4.90 -2.72
C THR A 426 9.14 5.01 -3.31
N ASP A 427 8.12 4.63 -2.57
CA ASP A 427 6.72 4.73 -2.98
C ASP A 427 6.09 6.03 -2.43
N ALA A 428 6.19 6.25 -1.12
CA ALA A 428 5.59 7.40 -0.44
C ALA A 428 6.25 8.77 -0.76
N TYR A 429 7.37 8.82 -1.52
CA TYR A 429 7.89 10.09 -2.00
C TYR A 429 7.11 10.63 -3.20
N GLY A 430 6.46 9.76 -3.99
CA GLY A 430 5.72 10.12 -5.22
C GLY A 430 4.68 11.21 -4.98
N PRO A 431 3.71 11.00 -4.07
CA PRO A 431 2.71 12.01 -3.74
C PRO A 431 3.28 13.35 -3.25
N VAL A 432 4.44 13.32 -2.61
CA VAL A 432 5.14 14.55 -2.19
C VAL A 432 5.73 15.29 -3.39
N ALA A 433 6.22 14.56 -4.40
CA ALA A 433 6.77 15.14 -5.61
C ALA A 433 5.67 15.74 -6.51
N ASP A 434 4.54 15.04 -6.64
CA ASP A 434 3.35 15.49 -7.36
C ASP A 434 2.80 16.78 -6.73
N ASN A 435 2.51 16.78 -5.45
CA ASN A 435 2.09 17.97 -4.72
C ASN A 435 3.11 19.13 -4.78
N ALA A 436 4.41 18.84 -4.85
CA ALA A 436 5.41 19.89 -5.06
C ALA A 436 5.30 20.51 -6.46
N GLY A 437 4.94 19.74 -7.47
CA GLY A 437 4.61 20.22 -8.81
C GLY A 437 3.38 21.13 -8.81
N ALA A 438 2.31 20.68 -8.17
CA ALA A 438 1.09 21.47 -8.02
C ALA A 438 1.34 22.80 -7.29
N ILE A 439 2.15 22.79 -6.21
CA ILE A 439 2.55 24.02 -5.50
C ILE A 439 3.39 24.94 -6.40
N ALA A 440 4.30 24.39 -7.22
CA ALA A 440 5.11 25.17 -8.13
C ALA A 440 4.24 25.91 -9.18
N GLU A 441 3.22 25.23 -9.73
CA GLU A 441 2.25 25.81 -10.65
C GLU A 441 1.40 26.90 -9.97
N GLN A 442 0.76 26.57 -8.83
CA GLN A 442 -0.11 27.49 -8.09
C GLN A 442 0.63 28.72 -7.54
N ALA A 443 1.92 28.59 -7.24
CA ALA A 443 2.78 29.69 -6.79
C ALA A 443 3.44 30.45 -7.93
N HIS A 444 3.20 30.07 -9.18
CA HIS A 444 3.78 30.66 -10.39
C HIS A 444 5.31 30.72 -10.33
N LEU A 445 5.96 29.62 -9.95
CA LEU A 445 7.42 29.53 -9.93
C LEU A 445 7.98 29.45 -11.36
N ASP A 446 9.31 29.65 -11.48
CA ASP A 446 9.98 29.57 -12.78
C ASP A 446 9.72 28.22 -13.48
N PRO A 447 9.53 28.19 -14.81
CA PRO A 447 9.24 26.95 -15.56
C PRO A 447 10.28 25.85 -15.34
N GLU A 448 11.56 26.20 -15.08
CA GLU A 448 12.62 25.23 -14.77
C GLU A 448 12.33 24.46 -13.45
N VAL A 449 11.64 25.09 -12.48
CA VAL A 449 11.24 24.44 -11.23
C VAL A 449 10.16 23.41 -11.53
N ARG A 450 9.18 23.77 -12.35
CA ARG A 450 8.13 22.85 -12.78
C ARG A 450 8.70 21.66 -13.55
N GLU A 451 9.64 21.88 -14.47
CA GLU A 451 10.33 20.79 -15.18
C GLU A 451 11.01 19.81 -14.23
N ARG A 452 11.65 20.29 -13.16
CA ARG A 452 12.28 19.44 -12.14
C ARG A 452 11.26 18.67 -11.30
N THR A 453 10.15 19.30 -10.92
CA THR A 453 9.08 18.63 -10.15
C THR A 453 8.35 17.61 -11.00
N ASP A 454 8.05 17.92 -12.28
CA ASP A 454 7.44 16.98 -13.22
C ASP A 454 8.31 15.74 -13.48
N ALA A 455 9.65 15.93 -13.52
CA ALA A 455 10.57 14.79 -13.62
C ALA A 455 10.54 13.91 -12.35
N LEU A 456 10.41 14.50 -11.15
CA LEU A 456 10.27 13.75 -9.90
C LEU A 456 8.90 13.07 -9.79
N ASP A 457 7.84 13.72 -10.25
CA ASP A 457 6.49 13.16 -10.28
C ASP A 457 6.41 11.97 -11.25
N SER A 458 6.92 12.08 -12.47
CA SER A 458 6.99 10.97 -13.42
C SER A 458 7.79 9.77 -12.90
N LEU A 459 8.85 10.04 -12.12
CA LEU A 459 9.57 9.00 -11.39
C LEU A 459 8.68 8.40 -10.29
N GLY A 460 7.94 9.24 -9.54
CA GLY A 460 7.01 8.86 -8.48
C GLY A 460 5.92 7.90 -8.97
N ASN A 461 5.29 8.20 -10.10
CA ASN A 461 4.26 7.33 -10.67
C ASN A 461 4.79 5.95 -11.07
N THR A 462 6.02 5.90 -11.61
CA THR A 462 6.66 4.62 -11.95
C THR A 462 7.00 3.82 -10.69
N THR A 463 7.50 4.46 -9.64
CA THR A 463 7.82 3.77 -8.37
C THR A 463 6.58 3.39 -7.59
N ALA A 464 5.53 4.21 -7.60
CA ALA A 464 4.23 3.89 -7.01
C ALA A 464 3.60 2.65 -7.66
N ALA A 465 3.65 2.53 -8.99
CA ALA A 465 3.22 1.32 -9.67
C ALA A 465 4.04 0.10 -9.25
N THR A 466 5.37 0.24 -9.14
CA THR A 466 6.29 -0.81 -8.68
C THR A 466 5.99 -1.23 -7.24
N GLY A 467 5.75 -0.27 -6.34
CA GLY A 467 5.37 -0.49 -4.95
C GLY A 467 4.03 -1.22 -4.82
N LYS A 468 3.04 -0.86 -5.64
CA LYS A 468 1.74 -1.55 -5.71
C LYS A 468 1.91 -3.01 -6.16
N GLY A 469 2.74 -3.29 -7.17
CA GLY A 469 3.07 -4.65 -7.59
C GLY A 469 3.71 -5.46 -6.48
N PHE A 470 4.67 -4.89 -5.75
CA PHE A 470 5.29 -5.49 -4.57
C PHE A 470 4.27 -5.74 -3.45
N ALA A 471 3.39 -4.78 -3.16
CA ALA A 471 2.33 -4.90 -2.16
C ALA A 471 1.36 -6.05 -2.50
N ILE A 472 0.96 -6.20 -3.78
CA ILE A 472 0.10 -7.30 -4.23
C ILE A 472 0.81 -8.64 -4.07
N GLY A 473 2.06 -8.75 -4.51
CA GLY A 473 2.85 -9.98 -4.39
C GLY A 473 3.02 -10.44 -2.94
N SER A 474 3.35 -9.50 -2.04
CA SER A 474 3.48 -9.79 -0.61
C SER A 474 2.13 -10.13 0.04
N ALA A 475 1.04 -9.48 -0.39
CA ALA A 475 -0.31 -9.78 0.09
C ALA A 475 -0.75 -11.20 -0.26
N VAL A 476 -0.43 -11.67 -1.47
CA VAL A 476 -0.74 -13.04 -1.89
C VAL A 476 0.01 -14.06 -1.04
N LEU A 477 1.33 -13.89 -0.86
CA LEU A 477 2.13 -14.81 -0.02
C LEU A 477 1.65 -14.79 1.45
N THR A 478 1.38 -13.62 1.99
CA THR A 478 0.87 -13.47 3.37
C THR A 478 -0.51 -14.12 3.52
N SER A 479 -1.41 -13.91 2.55
CA SER A 479 -2.76 -14.49 2.60
C SER A 479 -2.73 -16.02 2.44
N LEU A 480 -1.82 -16.57 1.64
CA LEU A 480 -1.61 -18.02 1.56
C LEU A 480 -1.10 -18.60 2.87
N ALA A 481 -0.17 -17.91 3.54
CA ALA A 481 0.31 -18.31 4.85
C ALA A 481 -0.80 -18.20 5.93
N LEU A 482 -1.60 -17.12 5.92
CA LEU A 482 -2.75 -16.98 6.81
C LEU A 482 -3.85 -18.02 6.53
N MET A 483 -4.05 -18.41 5.28
CA MET A 483 -4.97 -19.49 4.95
C MET A 483 -4.50 -20.84 5.50
N ALA A 484 -3.19 -21.11 5.45
CA ALA A 484 -2.62 -22.30 6.09
C ALA A 484 -2.76 -22.23 7.62
N ALA A 485 -2.53 -21.06 8.24
CA ALA A 485 -2.78 -20.85 9.66
C ALA A 485 -4.26 -21.04 10.03
N TYR A 486 -5.18 -20.59 9.17
CA TYR A 486 -6.61 -20.85 9.33
C TYR A 486 -6.92 -22.35 9.36
N ALA A 487 -6.37 -23.12 8.41
CA ALA A 487 -6.57 -24.57 8.36
C ALA A 487 -6.12 -25.24 9.67
N GLU A 488 -4.99 -24.84 10.26
CA GLU A 488 -4.52 -25.30 11.56
C GLU A 488 -5.51 -24.95 12.69
N VAL A 489 -5.99 -23.68 12.74
CA VAL A 489 -6.93 -23.22 13.78
C VAL A 489 -8.24 -24.02 13.78
N VAL A 490 -8.76 -24.37 12.60
CA VAL A 490 -10.02 -25.11 12.46
C VAL A 490 -9.84 -26.63 12.36
N GLY A 491 -8.60 -27.13 12.44
CA GLY A 491 -8.28 -28.56 12.41
C GLY A 491 -8.57 -29.23 11.05
N LEU A 492 -8.34 -28.50 9.93
CA LEU A 492 -8.47 -29.05 8.59
C LEU A 492 -7.13 -29.55 8.08
N ASP A 493 -7.00 -30.85 7.86
CA ASP A 493 -5.81 -31.46 7.24
C ASP A 493 -5.62 -31.01 5.77
N ALA A 494 -6.72 -30.75 5.06
CA ALA A 494 -6.73 -30.28 3.68
C ALA A 494 -8.04 -29.55 3.35
N ILE A 495 -7.95 -28.56 2.46
CA ILE A 495 -9.11 -27.89 1.87
C ILE A 495 -9.50 -28.65 0.58
N ASP A 496 -10.46 -29.56 0.69
CA ASP A 496 -10.89 -30.42 -0.41
C ASP A 496 -11.87 -29.70 -1.34
N LEU A 497 -11.41 -29.34 -2.53
CA LEU A 497 -12.20 -28.64 -3.54
C LEU A 497 -13.34 -29.47 -4.16
N LEU A 498 -13.38 -30.80 -3.93
CA LEU A 498 -14.47 -31.66 -4.39
C LEU A 498 -15.66 -31.64 -3.43
N LYS A 499 -15.49 -31.14 -2.20
CA LYS A 499 -16.61 -30.93 -1.29
C LYS A 499 -17.46 -29.74 -1.73
N VAL A 500 -18.80 -29.95 -1.70
CA VAL A 500 -19.75 -28.93 -2.16
C VAL A 500 -19.67 -27.65 -1.34
N SER A 501 -19.49 -27.75 -0.02
CA SER A 501 -19.29 -26.60 0.88
C SER A 501 -18.10 -25.75 0.44
N THR A 502 -16.95 -26.40 0.23
CA THR A 502 -15.71 -25.73 -0.23
C THR A 502 -15.88 -25.09 -1.61
N LEU A 503 -16.55 -25.79 -2.55
CA LEU A 503 -16.80 -25.26 -3.90
C LEU A 503 -17.70 -24.00 -3.86
N VAL A 504 -18.76 -24.03 -3.03
CA VAL A 504 -19.64 -22.87 -2.86
C VAL A 504 -18.85 -21.71 -2.23
N GLY A 505 -18.05 -21.99 -1.21
CA GLY A 505 -17.16 -21.00 -0.60
C GLY A 505 -16.20 -20.38 -1.62
N LEU A 506 -15.56 -21.19 -2.46
CA LEU A 506 -14.65 -20.73 -3.52
C LEU A 506 -15.35 -19.77 -4.50
N LEU A 507 -16.57 -20.10 -4.93
CA LEU A 507 -17.34 -19.23 -5.84
C LEU A 507 -17.69 -17.90 -5.18
N ILE A 508 -18.11 -17.92 -3.89
CA ILE A 508 -18.36 -16.70 -3.13
C ILE A 508 -17.07 -15.89 -2.99
N GLY A 509 -15.96 -16.54 -2.62
CA GLY A 509 -14.67 -15.90 -2.48
C GLY A 509 -14.16 -15.25 -3.78
N ALA A 510 -14.32 -15.95 -4.91
CA ALA A 510 -13.95 -15.40 -6.22
C ALA A 510 -14.84 -14.22 -6.66
N LEU A 511 -16.09 -14.18 -6.22
CA LEU A 511 -17.02 -13.08 -6.48
C LEU A 511 -16.65 -11.82 -5.70
N MET A 512 -16.09 -11.94 -4.49
CA MET A 512 -15.83 -10.82 -3.57
C MET A 512 -14.98 -9.70 -4.18
N PRO A 513 -13.83 -9.96 -4.83
CA PRO A 513 -13.03 -8.91 -5.46
C PRO A 513 -13.79 -8.11 -6.53
N PHE A 514 -14.68 -8.76 -7.30
CA PHE A 514 -15.48 -8.10 -8.33
C PHE A 514 -16.55 -7.19 -7.73
N VAL A 515 -17.30 -7.68 -6.73
CA VAL A 515 -18.32 -6.89 -6.03
C VAL A 515 -17.66 -5.70 -5.33
N PHE A 516 -16.56 -5.94 -4.63
CA PHE A 516 -15.81 -4.92 -3.93
C PHE A 516 -15.31 -3.82 -4.89
N SER A 517 -14.69 -4.23 -6.02
CA SER A 517 -14.20 -3.30 -7.03
C SER A 517 -15.34 -2.50 -7.68
N ALA A 518 -16.46 -3.14 -8.00
CA ALA A 518 -17.62 -2.44 -8.53
C ALA A 518 -18.12 -1.36 -7.58
N LEU A 519 -18.28 -1.70 -6.30
CA LEU A 519 -18.74 -0.75 -5.27
C LEU A 519 -17.77 0.42 -5.09
N THR A 520 -16.46 0.16 -5.06
CA THR A 520 -15.46 1.23 -4.88
C THR A 520 -15.33 2.12 -6.11
N MET A 521 -15.41 1.58 -7.32
CA MET A 521 -15.41 2.37 -8.55
C MET A 521 -16.65 3.26 -8.68
N GLU A 522 -17.84 2.70 -8.40
CA GLU A 522 -19.09 3.49 -8.40
C GLU A 522 -19.07 4.56 -7.31
N ALA A 523 -18.45 4.28 -6.16
CA ALA A 523 -18.27 5.25 -5.08
C ALA A 523 -17.45 6.46 -5.53
N VAL A 524 -16.32 6.21 -6.23
CA VAL A 524 -15.52 7.28 -6.84
C VAL A 524 -16.36 8.09 -7.83
N GLY A 525 -17.09 7.41 -8.73
CA GLY A 525 -17.95 8.07 -9.72
C GLY A 525 -19.01 8.99 -9.09
N ARG A 526 -19.68 8.53 -8.03
CA ARG A 526 -20.68 9.36 -7.31
C ARG A 526 -20.04 10.56 -6.62
N ALA A 527 -18.91 10.34 -5.92
CA ALA A 527 -18.23 11.44 -5.22
C ALA A 527 -17.58 12.44 -6.22
N ALA A 528 -17.08 11.97 -7.37
CA ALA A 528 -16.58 12.84 -8.43
C ALA A 528 -17.69 13.70 -9.06
N GLN A 529 -18.91 13.17 -9.20
CA GLN A 529 -20.04 13.94 -9.71
C GLN A 529 -20.36 15.12 -8.78
N ASP A 530 -20.42 14.90 -7.46
CA ASP A 530 -20.63 15.97 -6.47
C ASP A 530 -19.54 17.05 -6.58
N MET A 531 -18.29 16.64 -6.87
CA MET A 531 -17.16 17.56 -7.06
C MET A 531 -17.30 18.37 -8.36
N VAL A 532 -17.65 17.73 -9.49
CA VAL A 532 -17.91 18.41 -10.77
C VAL A 532 -18.98 19.48 -10.61
N GLU A 533 -20.08 19.15 -9.90
CA GLU A 533 -21.18 20.10 -9.68
C GLU A 533 -20.72 21.32 -8.87
N GLU A 534 -19.88 21.12 -7.86
CA GLU A 534 -19.34 22.23 -7.06
C GLU A 534 -18.36 23.11 -7.86
N VAL A 535 -17.45 22.51 -8.62
CA VAL A 535 -16.50 23.28 -9.46
C VAL A 535 -17.27 24.10 -10.51
N ARG A 536 -18.27 23.51 -11.18
CA ARG A 536 -19.15 24.21 -12.12
C ARG A 536 -19.90 25.35 -11.45
N ARG A 537 -20.44 25.12 -10.24
CA ARG A 537 -21.12 26.16 -9.46
C ARG A 537 -20.19 27.35 -9.23
N GLN A 538 -18.96 27.10 -8.79
CA GLN A 538 -17.99 28.15 -8.51
C GLN A 538 -17.60 28.93 -9.76
N PHE A 539 -17.36 28.27 -10.89
CA PHE A 539 -17.08 28.93 -12.17
C PHE A 539 -18.23 29.82 -12.67
N ASN A 540 -19.48 29.45 -12.35
CA ASN A 540 -20.67 30.22 -12.78
C ASN A 540 -21.06 31.33 -11.79
N GLU A 541 -20.90 31.12 -10.48
CA GLU A 541 -21.38 32.00 -9.44
C GLU A 541 -20.35 32.98 -8.89
N ILE A 542 -19.03 32.65 -8.98
CA ILE A 542 -17.96 33.54 -8.51
C ILE A 542 -17.48 34.40 -9.68
N PRO A 543 -17.83 35.71 -9.69
CA PRO A 543 -17.52 36.58 -10.82
C PRO A 543 -16.01 36.76 -11.01
N GLY A 544 -15.51 36.43 -12.18
CA GLY A 544 -14.10 36.58 -12.52
C GLY A 544 -13.21 35.41 -12.16
N LEU A 545 -13.74 34.34 -11.53
CA LEU A 545 -12.97 33.15 -11.21
C LEU A 545 -12.49 32.43 -12.47
N ARG A 546 -13.39 32.17 -13.41
CA ARG A 546 -13.07 31.47 -14.66
C ARG A 546 -12.07 32.24 -15.53
N GLU A 547 -12.17 33.58 -15.52
CA GLU A 547 -11.28 34.47 -16.26
C GLU A 547 -9.93 34.71 -15.55
N GLY A 548 -9.76 34.23 -14.32
CA GLY A 548 -8.53 34.41 -13.55
C GLY A 548 -8.29 35.88 -13.12
N LYS A 549 -9.35 36.62 -12.76
CA LYS A 549 -9.20 38.03 -12.33
C LYS A 549 -8.41 38.11 -11.04
N GLU A 550 -7.49 39.07 -10.98
CA GLU A 550 -6.64 39.31 -9.83
C GLU A 550 -7.48 39.53 -8.53
N GLY A 551 -7.13 38.84 -7.47
CA GLY A 551 -7.83 38.89 -6.19
C GLY A 551 -9.08 38.00 -6.05
N VAL A 552 -9.50 37.31 -7.11
CA VAL A 552 -10.59 36.32 -7.07
C VAL A 552 -10.00 34.94 -6.76
N ARG A 553 -10.58 34.23 -5.79
CA ARG A 553 -10.14 32.90 -5.36
C ARG A 553 -11.30 31.91 -5.31
N ALA A 554 -11.00 30.65 -5.56
CA ALA A 554 -11.94 29.55 -5.39
C ALA A 554 -12.17 29.23 -3.90
N GLU A 555 -13.34 28.66 -3.59
CA GLU A 555 -13.72 28.20 -2.26
C GLU A 555 -13.23 26.75 -2.04
N TYR A 556 -11.92 26.55 -1.92
CA TYR A 556 -11.27 25.22 -1.81
C TYR A 556 -11.82 24.35 -0.68
N ALA A 557 -12.13 24.97 0.48
CA ALA A 557 -12.65 24.26 1.66
C ALA A 557 -13.95 23.48 1.39
N LYS A 558 -14.77 23.94 0.45
CA LYS A 558 -16.00 23.23 0.06
C LYS A 558 -15.69 21.93 -0.67
N CYS A 559 -14.74 21.94 -1.59
CA CYS A 559 -14.31 20.75 -2.32
C CYS A 559 -13.70 19.72 -1.35
N VAL A 560 -12.86 20.15 -0.40
CA VAL A 560 -12.34 19.28 0.67
C VAL A 560 -13.45 18.65 1.51
N ASP A 561 -14.49 19.42 1.86
CA ASP A 561 -15.63 18.93 2.64
C ASP A 561 -16.48 17.92 1.85
N ILE A 562 -16.69 18.14 0.55
CA ILE A 562 -17.42 17.24 -0.36
C ILE A 562 -16.68 15.92 -0.49
N SER A 563 -15.38 15.91 -0.85
CA SER A 563 -14.58 14.69 -0.93
C SER A 563 -14.56 13.95 0.40
N THR A 564 -14.42 14.65 1.53
CA THR A 564 -14.42 14.03 2.86
C THR A 564 -15.74 13.32 3.15
N LYS A 565 -16.89 13.97 2.90
CA LYS A 565 -18.21 13.38 3.14
C LYS A 565 -18.48 12.21 2.21
N GLY A 566 -18.13 12.34 0.93
CA GLY A 566 -18.23 11.28 -0.06
C GLY A 566 -17.44 10.05 0.35
N ALA A 567 -16.16 10.22 0.65
CA ALA A 567 -15.28 9.13 1.06
C ALA A 567 -15.80 8.39 2.30
N LEU A 568 -16.13 9.12 3.36
CA LEU A 568 -16.60 8.54 4.63
C LEU A 568 -17.93 7.78 4.49
N ARG A 569 -18.82 8.23 3.62
CA ARG A 569 -20.09 7.56 3.35
C ARG A 569 -19.90 6.29 2.53
N GLU A 570 -19.12 6.39 1.47
CA GLU A 570 -19.00 5.35 0.46
C GLU A 570 -18.05 4.20 0.87
N MET A 571 -17.13 4.41 1.83
CA MET A 571 -16.21 3.36 2.30
C MET A 571 -16.89 2.33 3.21
N ILE A 572 -18.08 2.62 3.80
CA ILE A 572 -18.69 1.76 4.82
C ILE A 572 -19.06 0.38 4.26
N ILE A 573 -19.77 0.35 3.14
CA ILE A 573 -20.27 -0.92 2.57
C ILE A 573 -19.11 -1.82 2.11
N PRO A 574 -18.14 -1.35 1.31
CA PRO A 574 -16.99 -2.18 0.94
C PRO A 574 -16.21 -2.67 2.18
N GLY A 575 -16.00 -1.81 3.18
CA GLY A 575 -15.29 -2.17 4.40
C GLY A 575 -15.99 -3.27 5.20
N LEU A 576 -17.30 -3.17 5.37
CA LEU A 576 -18.08 -4.19 6.08
C LEU A 576 -18.11 -5.54 5.36
N LEU A 577 -18.14 -5.57 4.04
CA LEU A 577 -18.15 -6.81 3.26
C LEU A 577 -16.96 -7.71 3.56
N ALA A 578 -15.76 -7.13 3.65
CA ALA A 578 -14.53 -7.88 3.93
C ALA A 578 -14.54 -8.61 5.28
N VAL A 579 -15.24 -8.05 6.27
CA VAL A 579 -15.34 -8.63 7.61
C VAL A 579 -16.55 -9.56 7.73
N ILE A 580 -17.72 -9.13 7.24
CA ILE A 580 -18.97 -9.85 7.46
C ILE A 580 -19.05 -11.14 6.65
N VAL A 581 -18.57 -11.14 5.40
CA VAL A 581 -18.76 -12.30 4.50
C VAL A 581 -18.05 -13.57 5.02
N PRO A 582 -16.79 -13.58 5.44
CA PRO A 582 -16.16 -14.76 6.01
C PRO A 582 -16.90 -15.28 7.25
N ILE A 583 -17.32 -14.36 8.14
CA ILE A 583 -18.06 -14.71 9.36
C ILE A 583 -19.40 -15.36 9.03
N VAL A 584 -20.19 -14.74 8.14
CA VAL A 584 -21.49 -15.28 7.74
C VAL A 584 -21.35 -16.65 7.08
N VAL A 585 -20.39 -16.83 6.16
CA VAL A 585 -20.14 -18.12 5.50
C VAL A 585 -19.74 -19.17 6.54
N GLY A 586 -18.87 -18.84 7.49
CA GLY A 586 -18.43 -19.77 8.54
C GLY A 586 -19.54 -20.19 9.51
N LEU A 587 -20.48 -19.27 9.80
CA LEU A 587 -21.59 -19.54 10.73
C LEU A 587 -22.78 -20.28 10.11
N ILE A 588 -22.85 -20.40 8.78
CA ILE A 588 -23.93 -21.15 8.12
C ILE A 588 -23.68 -22.67 8.30
N PRO A 589 -24.57 -23.42 8.98
CA PRO A 589 -24.28 -24.80 9.41
C PRO A 589 -23.93 -25.79 8.29
N PHE A 590 -24.39 -25.58 7.07
CA PHE A 590 -24.09 -26.46 5.92
C PHE A 590 -22.89 -25.99 5.08
N LEU A 591 -22.33 -24.82 5.39
CA LEU A 591 -21.11 -24.29 4.80
C LEU A 591 -19.90 -24.46 5.74
N GLY A 592 -19.92 -23.79 6.88
CA GLY A 592 -18.93 -23.96 7.96
C GLY A 592 -17.49 -23.63 7.57
N ALA A 593 -16.56 -24.18 8.34
CA ALA A 593 -15.13 -23.93 8.19
C ALA A 593 -14.56 -24.31 6.81
N GLU A 594 -15.04 -25.38 6.19
CA GLU A 594 -14.58 -25.81 4.87
C GLU A 594 -14.94 -24.80 3.77
N ALA A 595 -16.13 -24.20 3.85
CA ALA A 595 -16.53 -23.17 2.90
C ALA A 595 -15.71 -21.89 3.05
N VAL A 596 -15.32 -21.53 4.27
CA VAL A 596 -14.39 -20.39 4.51
C VAL A 596 -13.02 -20.69 3.90
N GLY A 597 -12.50 -21.91 4.03
CA GLY A 597 -11.28 -22.32 3.33
C GLY A 597 -11.39 -22.13 1.80
N GLY A 598 -12.50 -22.57 1.20
CA GLY A 598 -12.79 -22.35 -0.22
C GLY A 598 -12.87 -20.85 -0.56
N LEU A 599 -13.56 -20.07 0.26
CA LEU A 599 -13.70 -18.62 0.11
C LEU A 599 -12.33 -17.91 0.08
N LEU A 600 -11.40 -18.29 0.95
CA LEU A 600 -10.04 -17.73 0.95
C LEU A 600 -9.30 -18.05 -0.35
N ILE A 601 -9.37 -19.30 -0.84
CA ILE A 601 -8.75 -19.68 -2.13
C ILE A 601 -9.33 -18.84 -3.26
N GLY A 602 -10.67 -18.74 -3.35
CA GLY A 602 -11.34 -17.98 -4.40
C GLY A 602 -10.97 -16.49 -4.37
N SER A 603 -10.95 -15.89 -3.18
CA SER A 603 -10.63 -14.46 -3.02
C SER A 603 -9.17 -14.16 -3.35
N ILE A 604 -8.22 -15.00 -2.93
CA ILE A 604 -6.80 -14.84 -3.25
C ILE A 604 -6.58 -14.96 -4.77
N ALA A 605 -7.13 -15.99 -5.40
CA ALA A 605 -6.94 -16.23 -6.83
C ALA A 605 -7.54 -15.09 -7.70
N ALA A 606 -8.80 -14.75 -7.49
CA ALA A 606 -9.48 -13.71 -8.26
C ALA A 606 -8.97 -12.31 -7.89
N GLY A 607 -8.75 -12.06 -6.60
CA GLY A 607 -8.31 -10.77 -6.10
C GLY A 607 -6.91 -10.38 -6.56
N SER A 608 -5.96 -11.32 -6.56
CA SER A 608 -4.60 -11.06 -7.04
C SER A 608 -4.56 -10.71 -8.52
N LEU A 609 -5.28 -11.47 -9.36
CA LEU A 609 -5.37 -11.20 -10.80
C LEU A 609 -6.01 -9.83 -11.07
N LEU A 610 -7.12 -9.54 -10.41
CA LEU A 610 -7.83 -8.29 -10.60
C LEU A 610 -7.03 -7.10 -10.08
N ALA A 611 -6.39 -7.21 -8.92
CA ALA A 611 -5.57 -6.16 -8.33
C ALA A 611 -4.39 -5.79 -9.24
N ILE A 612 -3.62 -6.78 -9.76
CA ILE A 612 -2.52 -6.53 -10.69
C ILE A 612 -3.04 -5.89 -11.98
N THR A 613 -4.14 -6.44 -12.54
CA THR A 613 -4.75 -5.90 -13.76
C THR A 613 -5.10 -4.43 -13.60
N MET A 614 -5.79 -4.09 -12.51
CA MET A 614 -6.25 -2.72 -12.27
C MET A 614 -5.10 -1.76 -11.98
N ALA A 615 -4.20 -2.13 -11.07
CA ALA A 615 -3.05 -1.29 -10.70
C ALA A 615 -2.16 -1.00 -11.91
N ASN A 616 -1.85 -2.02 -12.72
CA ASN A 616 -0.95 -1.87 -13.86
C ASN A 616 -1.62 -1.21 -15.07
N ALA A 617 -2.91 -1.49 -15.33
CA ALA A 617 -3.65 -0.78 -16.39
C ALA A 617 -3.71 0.72 -16.08
N GLY A 618 -4.11 1.08 -14.86
CA GLY A 618 -4.21 2.47 -14.43
C GLY A 618 -2.86 3.20 -14.50
N GLY A 619 -1.78 2.60 -13.96
CA GLY A 619 -0.44 3.18 -14.03
C GLY A 619 0.11 3.29 -15.46
N ALA A 620 -0.28 2.37 -16.36
CA ALA A 620 0.14 2.43 -17.76
C ALA A 620 -0.61 3.53 -18.55
N TRP A 621 -1.91 3.78 -18.25
CA TRP A 621 -2.65 4.90 -18.85
C TRP A 621 -2.10 6.25 -18.40
N ASP A 622 -1.86 6.44 -17.11
CA ASP A 622 -1.29 7.67 -16.58
C ASP A 622 0.09 7.97 -17.21
N ASN A 623 0.99 7.00 -17.19
CA ASN A 623 2.30 7.17 -17.82
C ASN A 623 2.23 7.31 -19.36
N ALA A 624 1.21 6.80 -20.03
CA ALA A 624 0.98 7.06 -21.45
C ALA A 624 0.57 8.52 -21.70
N LYS A 625 -0.28 9.11 -20.82
CA LYS A 625 -0.62 10.53 -20.83
C LYS A 625 0.64 11.38 -20.62
N LYS A 626 1.44 11.10 -19.58
CA LYS A 626 2.69 11.82 -19.29
C LYS A 626 3.72 11.70 -20.42
N PHE A 627 3.77 10.58 -21.12
CA PHE A 627 4.62 10.45 -22.32
C PHE A 627 4.20 11.37 -23.46
N ILE A 628 2.89 11.55 -23.66
CA ILE A 628 2.37 12.52 -24.64
C ILE A 628 2.67 13.95 -24.18
N GLU A 629 2.45 14.26 -22.91
CA GLU A 629 2.76 15.57 -22.32
C GLU A 629 4.24 15.97 -22.45
N ALA A 630 5.13 14.98 -22.39
CA ALA A 630 6.57 15.18 -22.62
C ALA A 630 6.93 15.46 -24.11
N GLY A 631 5.93 15.59 -25.00
CA GLY A 631 6.10 15.98 -26.40
C GLY A 631 5.88 14.86 -27.42
N ALA A 632 5.59 13.62 -27.01
CA ALA A 632 5.21 12.56 -27.94
C ALA A 632 3.83 12.85 -28.56
N HIS A 633 3.60 12.40 -29.82
CA HIS A 633 2.30 12.50 -30.50
C HIS A 633 1.69 13.92 -30.50
N GLY A 634 2.52 14.96 -30.55
CA GLY A 634 2.09 16.36 -30.64
C GLY A 634 2.08 17.13 -29.30
N GLY A 635 2.18 16.46 -28.15
CA GLY A 635 2.29 17.10 -26.84
C GLY A 635 0.96 17.57 -26.24
N LYS A 636 1.06 18.36 -25.18
CA LYS A 636 -0.10 18.93 -24.45
C LYS A 636 -1.02 19.75 -25.38
N GLY A 637 -2.34 19.62 -25.18
CA GLY A 637 -3.36 20.40 -25.89
C GLY A 637 -3.76 19.84 -27.26
N THR A 638 -3.25 18.66 -27.65
CA THR A 638 -3.66 17.97 -28.89
C THR A 638 -4.85 17.04 -28.64
N ASP A 639 -5.50 16.58 -29.70
CA ASP A 639 -6.58 15.57 -29.62
C ASP A 639 -6.05 14.25 -29.03
N GLU A 640 -4.79 13.91 -29.32
CA GLU A 640 -4.10 12.75 -28.76
C GLU A 640 -3.92 12.88 -27.25
N HIS A 641 -3.57 14.07 -26.76
CA HIS A 641 -3.49 14.36 -25.34
C HIS A 641 -4.88 14.23 -24.68
N ALA A 642 -5.92 14.83 -25.27
CA ALA A 642 -7.28 14.72 -24.76
C ALA A 642 -7.76 13.26 -24.69
N ALA A 643 -7.44 12.44 -25.70
CA ALA A 643 -7.75 11.01 -25.68
C ALA A 643 -7.00 10.28 -24.55
N ALA A 644 -5.74 10.63 -24.26
CA ALA A 644 -4.96 10.04 -23.18
C ALA A 644 -5.47 10.45 -21.80
N VAL A 645 -5.92 11.68 -21.62
CA VAL A 645 -6.60 12.16 -20.39
C VAL A 645 -7.83 11.30 -20.07
N VAL A 646 -8.65 10.97 -21.08
CA VAL A 646 -9.81 10.08 -20.89
C VAL A 646 -9.36 8.69 -20.41
N GLY A 647 -8.26 8.15 -20.97
CA GLY A 647 -7.70 6.87 -20.54
C GLY A 647 -7.22 6.90 -19.09
N ASP A 648 -6.54 7.95 -18.69
CA ASP A 648 -6.06 8.19 -17.34
C ASP A 648 -7.22 8.31 -16.33
N THR A 649 -8.23 9.13 -16.65
CA THR A 649 -9.45 9.30 -15.83
C THR A 649 -10.17 7.95 -15.57
N VAL A 650 -10.18 7.02 -16.56
CA VAL A 650 -10.69 5.66 -16.35
C VAL A 650 -9.74 4.84 -15.47
N GLY A 651 -8.44 5.06 -15.59
CA GLY A 651 -7.39 4.36 -14.85
C GLY A 651 -7.27 4.77 -13.38
N ASP A 652 -7.65 5.99 -13.05
CA ASP A 652 -7.51 6.55 -11.70
C ASP A 652 -8.22 5.73 -10.60
N PRO A 653 -9.53 5.40 -10.73
CA PRO A 653 -10.17 4.51 -9.76
C PRO A 653 -9.53 3.12 -9.71
N PHE A 654 -8.93 2.66 -10.81
CA PHE A 654 -8.28 1.35 -10.89
C PHE A 654 -6.98 1.33 -10.10
N LYS A 655 -6.07 2.31 -10.34
CA LYS A 655 -4.72 2.30 -9.78
C LYS A 655 -4.67 2.75 -8.32
N ASP A 656 -5.56 3.66 -7.88
CA ASP A 656 -5.43 4.35 -6.60
C ASP A 656 -6.55 4.03 -5.60
N THR A 657 -7.68 3.44 -6.05
CA THR A 657 -8.79 3.05 -5.16
C THR A 657 -9.00 1.54 -5.17
N SER A 658 -9.55 0.97 -6.24
CA SER A 658 -10.01 -0.43 -6.26
C SER A 658 -8.85 -1.42 -6.25
N GLY A 659 -7.85 -1.26 -7.14
CA GLY A 659 -6.73 -2.18 -7.26
C GLY A 659 -5.96 -2.38 -5.94
N PRO A 660 -5.44 -1.31 -5.32
CA PRO A 660 -4.73 -1.44 -4.04
C PRO A 660 -5.61 -1.91 -2.88
N SER A 661 -6.89 -1.58 -2.87
CA SER A 661 -7.80 -2.02 -1.81
C SER A 661 -8.09 -3.53 -1.84
N LEU A 662 -7.94 -4.16 -3.00
CA LEU A 662 -8.06 -5.62 -3.14
C LEU A 662 -6.96 -6.37 -2.38
N ASN A 663 -5.75 -5.80 -2.23
CA ASN A 663 -4.68 -6.39 -1.41
C ASN A 663 -5.13 -6.55 0.03
N ILE A 664 -5.79 -5.52 0.56
CA ILE A 664 -6.27 -5.49 1.93
C ILE A 664 -7.48 -6.42 2.06
N LEU A 665 -8.38 -6.42 1.08
CA LEU A 665 -9.54 -7.31 1.07
C LEU A 665 -9.13 -8.78 1.28
N ILE A 666 -8.17 -9.29 0.49
CA ILE A 666 -7.76 -10.70 0.57
C ILE A 666 -7.07 -11.02 1.90
N LYS A 667 -6.25 -10.11 2.45
CA LYS A 667 -5.59 -10.27 3.74
C LYS A 667 -6.57 -10.17 4.90
N LEU A 668 -7.44 -9.16 4.88
CA LEU A 668 -8.46 -8.97 5.93
C LEU A 668 -9.41 -10.16 6.01
N MET A 669 -9.87 -10.69 4.88
CA MET A 669 -10.71 -11.90 4.89
C MET A 669 -9.96 -13.09 5.49
N ALA A 670 -8.66 -13.24 5.20
CA ALA A 670 -7.85 -14.32 5.75
C ALA A 670 -7.62 -14.16 7.26
N ILE A 671 -7.29 -12.96 7.74
CA ILE A 671 -7.08 -12.74 9.19
C ILE A 671 -8.39 -12.82 9.98
N VAL A 672 -9.52 -12.37 9.42
CA VAL A 672 -10.85 -12.57 10.01
C VAL A 672 -11.14 -14.07 10.16
N ALA A 673 -10.83 -14.87 9.12
CA ALA A 673 -11.01 -16.31 9.18
C ALA A 673 -10.14 -16.95 10.29
N VAL A 674 -8.89 -16.53 10.46
CA VAL A 674 -8.01 -16.99 11.55
C VAL A 674 -8.60 -16.63 12.93
N VAL A 675 -8.96 -15.35 13.12
CA VAL A 675 -9.43 -14.83 14.43
C VAL A 675 -10.78 -15.44 14.84
N PHE A 676 -11.69 -15.67 13.88
CA PHE A 676 -13.01 -16.25 14.15
C PHE A 676 -13.07 -17.77 13.90
N GLY A 677 -11.96 -18.40 13.53
CA GLY A 677 -11.91 -19.79 13.09
C GLY A 677 -12.49 -20.79 14.10
N SER A 678 -12.12 -20.65 15.38
CA SER A 678 -12.65 -21.50 16.46
C SER A 678 -14.19 -21.44 16.57
N THR A 679 -14.80 -20.29 16.27
CA THR A 679 -16.25 -20.10 16.27
C THR A 679 -16.95 -20.90 15.14
N PHE A 680 -16.25 -21.30 14.08
CA PHE A 680 -16.80 -22.03 12.92
C PHE A 680 -16.82 -23.56 13.14
N VAL A 681 -16.14 -24.05 14.16
CA VAL A 681 -16.01 -25.49 14.48
C VAL A 681 -16.84 -25.87 15.72
N SER A 682 -17.24 -24.88 16.51
CA SER A 682 -18.15 -25.00 17.64
C SER A 682 -19.62 -25.08 17.17
#